data_d415d370c75f5e02331e2d3934680166
#
_entry.id   d415d370c75f5e02331e2d3934680166
#
_cell.length_a   1.000
_cell.length_b   1.000
_cell.length_c   1.000
_cell.angle_alpha   90.00
_cell.angle_beta   90.00
_cell.angle_gamma   90.00
#
_symmetry.space_group_name_H-M   'P 1'
#
loop_
_entity.id
_entity.type
_entity.pdbx_description
1 polymer ?
#
loop_
_entity_poly.entity_id
_entity_poly.type
_entity_poly.pdbx_seq_one_letter_code
_entity_poly.pdbx_strand_id
1 'polypeptide(L)'
;MKYLLIILSFYSLLLAQSSDQLFFGTRPLGMGGAFIAIADDANAISWNPAGLPGLRRKEFTSTYSDLYSLGITKSYMGLVLPFSDKIALGLDWGSVGFDDTELLFSENKLDFAFGFQPFSIFSFGLNAKYVFRDMQLDGTSYGKSSGVGYDIGFLLQPHKKLKLGMSVYDLNGTSVSYEDNASETILEQAVKLGIAIRPLENLVIAYDRGDRNHFGVEYTVANRLTLRSGFQNENLGIEKINIFSAGTSIKFKSLIVEYGYETQPYLDPTHRFSFALQFSPDVVSITSTTISHNPIFRSLHRYYESEPFAKIGIKNISDEDLPVDVSLFVPTMMENPHTQSVILPPKSDEEYEIDISFASDVLSSKKATFDNLVQPEVQVVYKQGGEEKSAQKKLESSYVLGKGKLTWSNPDMIACYVTPADAVVDKFSRTNIQYYTPVLNEYFGRSNIGRAIILYDALGTHGLVYNIDLETPFLDIADDKSAFDTVKYPGDMLRDKIGDCDDLTALYGSLLANLGIETMFLDVFKPGAGHIFLMFDSGIKPDKVENYFLDASEVVVLNDKVWVPIEATLVGKSFFSAWKQGALKYNEMKAENYVNEISVKEASAKYIAGSHITPDLPMPELEGINNLLKEDIKQYGMWLEQIVYKSVGNKLSSAEDYYDAGVKYMEFGRYKEAMQMLETSINMKPVFPDAINTLGVCYTKKEDYLKAISFYEKAIDQSGDHAGYLLNISIAHFMMGNKGLAKQKYDEVILIDPVFAGKLDKVFGAAKASLAGSSSMLGQLNISSDLESELEKGSSQGLVSMNKKPVKVEIQNIEKKELKTN
;
A
#
# COMPACT_ATOMS: atom_id res chain seq x y z
N MET A 1 58.22 37.34 19.21
CA MET A 1 58.45 38.58 18.41
C MET A 1 57.52 38.67 17.20
N LYS A 2 57.42 37.64 16.33
CA LYS A 2 56.51 37.76 15.15
C LYS A 2 55.02 37.97 15.52
N TYR A 3 54.53 37.29 16.53
CA TYR A 3 53.14 37.47 16.98
C TYR A 3 52.90 38.82 17.71
N LEU A 4 53.94 39.33 18.37
CA LEU A 4 53.85 40.62 19.03
C LEU A 4 53.83 41.79 18.01
N LEU A 5 54.55 41.65 16.89
CA LEU A 5 54.51 42.58 15.76
C LEU A 5 53.16 42.57 15.02
N ILE A 6 52.56 41.39 14.91
CA ILE A 6 51.20 41.27 14.34
C ILE A 6 50.19 41.93 15.27
N ILE A 7 50.33 41.75 16.58
CA ILE A 7 49.41 42.36 17.58
C ILE A 7 49.62 43.87 17.64
N LEU A 8 50.87 44.36 17.51
CA LEU A 8 51.17 45.79 17.50
C LEU A 8 50.71 46.45 16.20
N SER A 9 50.81 45.77 15.05
CA SER A 9 50.25 46.28 13.78
C SER A 9 48.74 46.33 13.78
N PHE A 10 48.11 45.40 14.47
CA PHE A 10 46.67 45.45 14.73
C PHE A 10 46.25 46.60 15.65
N TYR A 11 47.12 47.00 16.61
CA TYR A 11 46.80 48.07 17.54
C TYR A 11 46.87 49.45 16.86
N SER A 12 47.73 49.62 15.88
CA SER A 12 47.81 50.89 15.09
C SER A 12 46.65 51.03 14.08
N LEU A 13 46.04 49.93 13.63
CA LEU A 13 44.85 49.95 12.79
C LEU A 13 43.57 50.33 13.54
N LEU A 14 43.53 50.21 14.87
CA LEU A 14 42.37 50.50 15.70
C LEU A 14 42.13 52.00 15.99
N LEU A 15 42.96 52.88 15.47
CA LEU A 15 42.88 54.33 15.76
C LEU A 15 42.33 55.17 14.59
N ALA A 16 41.91 54.56 13.49
CA ALA A 16 41.29 55.22 12.37
C ALA A 16 39.84 55.59 12.61
N GLN A 17 39.38 56.78 12.41
CA GLN A 17 38.00 57.23 12.50
C GLN A 17 37.30 56.98 11.18
N SER A 18 36.10 56.34 11.26
CA SER A 18 35.20 56.17 10.10
C SER A 18 33.92 56.95 10.29
N SER A 19 33.34 57.43 9.20
CA SER A 19 32.06 58.11 9.27
C SER A 19 30.95 57.01 9.13
N ASP A 20 30.08 56.86 10.13
CA ASP A 20 28.92 55.96 10.07
C ASP A 20 27.82 56.42 9.09
N GLN A 21 28.09 57.51 8.33
CA GLN A 21 27.10 58.17 7.46
C GLN A 21 26.52 57.25 6.37
N LEU A 22 27.29 56.27 5.88
CA LEU A 22 26.92 55.43 4.77
C LEU A 22 26.49 53.98 5.19
N PHE A 23 26.24 53.78 6.48
CA PHE A 23 25.65 52.51 6.94
C PHE A 23 24.13 52.58 6.93
N PHE A 24 23.53 51.58 6.36
CA PHE A 24 22.09 51.51 6.11
C PHE A 24 21.45 50.26 6.79
N GLY A 25 20.17 50.18 6.70
CA GLY A 25 19.37 49.02 7.17
C GLY A 25 18.71 49.24 8.52
N THR A 26 17.44 48.88 8.61
CA THR A 26 16.65 49.01 9.84
C THR A 26 17.11 48.03 10.91
N ARG A 27 17.42 46.78 10.54
CA ARG A 27 17.84 45.75 11.50
C ARG A 27 19.19 46.06 12.16
N PRO A 28 20.27 46.35 11.41
CA PRO A 28 21.55 46.70 12.04
C PRO A 28 21.44 47.89 12.98
N LEU A 29 20.74 48.95 12.56
CA LEU A 29 20.58 50.17 13.37
C LEU A 29 19.66 49.93 14.59
N GLY A 30 18.64 49.04 14.47
CA GLY A 30 17.82 48.59 15.62
C GLY A 30 18.63 47.76 16.63
N MET A 31 19.78 47.21 16.22
CA MET A 31 20.76 46.52 17.06
C MET A 31 21.86 47.47 17.58
N GLY A 32 21.66 48.77 17.47
CA GLY A 32 22.65 49.75 17.86
C GLY A 32 23.94 49.73 17.02
N GLY A 33 23.90 49.21 15.80
CA GLY A 33 25.05 49.04 14.92
C GLY A 33 25.91 47.81 15.23
N ALA A 34 25.53 46.95 16.17
CA ALA A 34 26.23 45.69 16.47
C ALA A 34 25.83 44.60 15.46
N PHE A 35 26.47 44.59 14.28
CA PHE A 35 26.06 43.70 13.20
C PHE A 35 27.24 43.02 12.46
N ILE A 36 28.51 43.37 12.74
CA ILE A 36 29.69 42.84 12.06
C ILE A 36 29.82 41.32 12.15
N ALA A 37 29.55 40.77 13.31
CA ALA A 37 29.58 39.32 13.53
C ALA A 37 28.25 38.61 13.18
N ILE A 38 27.13 39.36 13.10
CA ILE A 38 25.83 38.81 12.74
C ILE A 38 25.78 38.62 11.21
N ALA A 39 25.74 39.67 10.44
CA ALA A 39 25.79 39.80 8.99
C ALA A 39 25.08 38.67 8.22
N ASP A 40 23.81 38.35 8.58
CA ASP A 40 23.06 37.21 8.09
C ASP A 40 21.74 37.58 7.38
N ASP A 41 21.70 38.81 6.80
CA ASP A 41 20.69 39.32 5.86
C ASP A 41 21.33 40.20 4.78
N ALA A 42 20.51 40.81 3.89
CA ALA A 42 21.01 41.59 2.75
C ALA A 42 21.81 42.85 3.17
N ASN A 43 21.70 43.33 4.41
CA ASN A 43 22.53 44.42 4.92
C ASN A 43 24.03 44.03 5.05
N ALA A 44 24.31 42.68 5.02
CA ALA A 44 25.70 42.20 5.02
C ALA A 44 26.55 42.78 3.86
N ILE A 45 25.94 43.21 2.74
CA ILE A 45 26.62 43.81 1.59
C ILE A 45 27.50 44.96 2.07
N SER A 46 26.92 45.91 2.79
CA SER A 46 27.60 47.07 3.30
C SER A 46 28.26 46.89 4.68
N TRP A 47 27.74 45.97 5.54
CA TRP A 47 28.23 45.80 6.92
C TRP A 47 29.41 44.82 7.03
N ASN A 48 29.26 43.63 6.45
CA ASN A 48 30.34 42.62 6.40
C ASN A 48 30.05 41.63 5.27
N PRO A 49 30.69 41.83 4.10
CA PRO A 49 30.41 40.94 2.94
C PRO A 49 30.79 39.48 3.13
N ALA A 50 31.58 39.15 4.18
CA ALA A 50 31.84 37.76 4.55
C ALA A 50 30.58 37.01 5.02
N GLY A 51 29.51 37.73 5.36
CA GLY A 51 28.24 37.13 5.77
C GLY A 51 27.39 36.59 4.62
N LEU A 52 27.59 37.07 3.41
CA LEU A 52 26.79 36.79 2.21
C LEU A 52 26.63 35.28 1.90
N PRO A 53 27.70 34.45 1.93
CA PRO A 53 27.55 33.01 1.61
C PRO A 53 26.66 32.28 2.61
N GLY A 54 26.52 32.78 3.84
CA GLY A 54 25.66 32.19 4.87
C GLY A 54 24.17 32.37 4.61
N LEU A 55 23.75 33.25 3.68
CA LEU A 55 22.34 33.52 3.44
C LEU A 55 21.61 32.40 2.69
N ARG A 56 22.26 31.60 1.88
CA ARG A 56 21.70 30.46 1.13
C ARG A 56 20.31 30.72 0.50
N ARG A 57 19.89 31.99 0.40
CA ARG A 57 18.59 32.40 -0.16
C ARG A 57 18.76 33.73 -0.91
N LYS A 58 17.96 33.91 -1.96
CA LYS A 58 17.86 35.21 -2.60
C LYS A 58 17.12 36.15 -1.65
N GLU A 59 17.67 37.34 -1.44
CA GLU A 59 17.06 38.32 -0.55
C GLU A 59 17.16 39.72 -1.16
N PHE A 60 16.02 40.40 -1.20
CA PHE A 60 15.91 41.80 -1.56
C PHE A 60 15.46 42.58 -0.32
N THR A 61 16.08 43.72 -0.03
CA THR A 61 15.65 44.60 1.04
C THR A 61 15.55 46.04 0.55
N SER A 62 14.65 46.82 1.15
CA SER A 62 14.57 48.28 0.91
C SER A 62 14.25 48.97 2.22
N THR A 63 14.94 50.10 2.48
CA THR A 63 14.77 50.90 3.68
C THR A 63 14.57 52.37 3.28
N TYR A 64 13.70 53.04 4.02
CA TYR A 64 13.49 54.47 3.96
C TYR A 64 13.48 55.10 5.36
N SER A 65 14.12 56.25 5.51
CA SER A 65 14.05 57.05 6.74
C SER A 65 14.15 58.53 6.45
N ASP A 66 13.51 59.32 7.26
CA ASP A 66 13.74 60.75 7.40
C ASP A 66 14.56 60.95 8.68
N LEU A 67 15.79 61.48 8.49
CA LEU A 67 16.72 61.70 9.60
C LEU A 67 16.31 62.91 10.38
N TYR A 68 16.10 62.71 11.68
CA TYR A 68 15.86 63.79 12.65
C TYR A 68 14.64 64.66 12.38
N SER A 69 13.68 64.18 11.55
CA SER A 69 12.53 64.94 11.08
C SER A 69 12.89 66.28 10.40
N LEU A 70 14.07 66.33 9.77
CA LEU A 70 14.60 67.50 9.09
C LEU A 70 14.47 67.45 7.57
N GLY A 71 13.77 66.45 7.02
CA GLY A 71 13.66 66.24 5.57
C GLY A 71 14.93 65.66 4.94
N ILE A 72 15.94 65.27 5.72
CA ILE A 72 17.11 64.55 5.25
C ILE A 72 16.72 63.11 5.00
N THR A 73 16.53 62.75 3.75
CA THR A 73 16.10 61.41 3.38
C THR A 73 17.28 60.44 3.30
N LYS A 74 17.07 59.23 3.83
CA LYS A 74 18.04 58.11 3.69
C LYS A 74 17.33 56.87 3.14
N SER A 75 17.73 56.50 1.95
CA SER A 75 17.14 55.35 1.21
C SER A 75 18.19 54.29 0.94
N TYR A 76 17.75 53.05 0.95
CA TYR A 76 18.63 51.90 0.69
C TYR A 76 17.85 50.79 -0.01
N MET A 77 18.51 50.11 -0.96
CA MET A 77 18.05 48.88 -1.60
C MET A 77 19.23 47.91 -1.70
N GLY A 78 19.00 46.66 -1.30
CA GLY A 78 20.03 45.63 -1.37
C GLY A 78 19.48 44.34 -1.96
N LEU A 79 20.25 43.64 -2.77
CA LEU A 79 19.95 42.37 -3.40
C LEU A 79 21.09 41.39 -3.19
N VAL A 80 20.79 40.22 -2.63
CA VAL A 80 21.74 39.10 -2.46
C VAL A 80 21.33 37.95 -3.35
N LEU A 81 22.32 37.44 -4.11
CA LEU A 81 22.19 36.32 -5.01
C LEU A 81 23.19 35.23 -4.62
N PRO A 82 22.78 34.16 -3.90
CA PRO A 82 23.64 33.02 -3.68
C PRO A 82 23.83 32.25 -5.00
N PHE A 83 25.12 32.01 -5.34
CA PHE A 83 25.52 31.31 -6.57
C PHE A 83 25.79 29.82 -6.31
N SER A 84 26.23 29.51 -5.11
CA SER A 84 26.44 28.18 -4.58
C SER A 84 26.39 28.20 -3.05
N ASP A 85 26.51 27.03 -2.41
CA ASP A 85 26.61 26.94 -0.96
C ASP A 85 27.81 27.68 -0.36
N LYS A 86 28.78 28.09 -1.21
CA LYS A 86 30.03 28.72 -0.81
C LYS A 86 30.21 30.15 -1.33
N ILE A 87 29.47 30.55 -2.35
CA ILE A 87 29.66 31.82 -3.05
C ILE A 87 28.34 32.57 -3.13
N ALA A 88 28.35 33.83 -2.75
CA ALA A 88 27.23 34.73 -2.97
C ALA A 88 27.71 36.11 -3.49
N LEU A 89 26.87 36.76 -4.27
CA LEU A 89 27.04 38.10 -4.76
C LEU A 89 26.02 39.02 -4.09
N GLY A 90 26.45 40.27 -3.85
CA GLY A 90 25.59 41.32 -3.32
C GLY A 90 25.67 42.55 -4.21
N LEU A 91 24.55 43.23 -4.37
CA LEU A 91 24.44 44.51 -5.02
C LEU A 91 23.59 45.41 -4.14
N ASP A 92 24.11 46.61 -3.78
CA ASP A 92 23.25 47.55 -3.07
C ASP A 92 23.39 48.96 -3.64
N TRP A 93 22.36 49.75 -3.41
CA TRP A 93 22.34 51.18 -3.62
C TRP A 93 21.87 51.86 -2.34
N GLY A 94 22.63 52.84 -1.89
CA GLY A 94 22.28 53.69 -0.77
C GLY A 94 22.30 55.17 -1.18
N SER A 95 21.39 55.98 -0.67
CA SER A 95 21.33 57.40 -0.93
C SER A 95 21.04 58.18 0.36
N VAL A 96 21.75 59.25 0.59
CA VAL A 96 21.45 60.25 1.61
C VAL A 96 21.31 61.58 0.90
N GLY A 97 20.22 62.28 1.14
CA GLY A 97 20.01 63.57 0.46
C GLY A 97 19.09 64.50 1.21
N PHE A 98 19.21 65.75 0.85
CA PHE A 98 18.39 66.84 1.29
C PHE A 98 18.00 67.66 0.05
N ASP A 99 16.70 67.94 -0.10
CA ASP A 99 16.17 68.68 -1.24
C ASP A 99 15.26 69.79 -0.70
N ASP A 100 15.74 70.99 -0.71
CA ASP A 100 14.95 72.21 -0.36
C ASP A 100 15.08 73.24 -1.49
N THR A 101 14.29 74.27 -1.45
CA THR A 101 14.17 75.26 -2.50
C THR A 101 15.51 76.00 -2.84
N GLU A 102 16.43 76.04 -1.87
CA GLU A 102 17.70 76.71 -2.02
C GLU A 102 18.90 75.77 -2.13
N LEU A 103 18.82 74.56 -1.47
CA LEU A 103 19.93 73.62 -1.37
C LEU A 103 19.48 72.18 -1.77
N LEU A 104 20.12 71.63 -2.80
CA LEU A 104 20.03 70.23 -3.11
C LEU A 104 21.36 69.54 -2.81
N PHE A 105 21.35 68.54 -1.98
CA PHE A 105 22.50 67.69 -1.71
C PHE A 105 22.10 66.23 -1.83
N SER A 106 22.86 65.46 -2.58
CA SER A 106 22.69 64.00 -2.64
C SER A 106 24.07 63.33 -2.65
N GLU A 107 24.20 62.37 -1.76
CA GLU A 107 25.28 61.38 -1.76
C GLU A 107 24.74 60.01 -1.99
N ASN A 108 25.25 59.37 -3.02
CA ASN A 108 24.80 58.04 -3.42
C ASN A 108 25.99 57.08 -3.40
N LYS A 109 25.75 55.84 -3.04
CA LYS A 109 26.74 54.77 -3.15
C LYS A 109 26.16 53.58 -3.85
N LEU A 110 26.96 52.83 -4.55
CA LEU A 110 26.66 51.56 -5.21
C LEU A 110 27.73 50.58 -4.76
N ASP A 111 27.33 49.51 -4.11
CA ASP A 111 28.22 48.47 -3.59
C ASP A 111 28.07 47.17 -4.42
N PHE A 112 29.20 46.61 -4.82
CA PHE A 112 29.31 45.29 -5.44
C PHE A 112 30.11 44.39 -4.51
N ALA A 113 29.40 43.47 -3.86
CA ALA A 113 29.98 42.59 -2.86
C ALA A 113 30.10 41.15 -3.37
N PHE A 114 31.19 40.51 -2.99
CA PHE A 114 31.49 39.10 -3.23
C PHE A 114 31.81 38.45 -1.89
N GLY A 115 31.10 37.34 -1.59
CA GLY A 115 31.35 36.53 -0.40
C GLY A 115 31.77 35.13 -0.77
N PHE A 116 32.76 34.56 -0.05
CA PHE A 116 33.25 33.20 -0.23
C PHE A 116 33.49 32.51 1.09
N GLN A 117 32.94 31.29 1.25
CA GLN A 117 33.06 30.42 2.42
C GLN A 117 33.86 29.15 2.05
N PRO A 118 35.22 29.18 2.11
CA PRO A 118 36.04 27.99 1.80
C PRO A 118 35.82 26.85 2.76
N PHE A 119 35.59 27.14 4.04
CA PHE A 119 35.37 26.17 5.11
C PHE A 119 34.08 26.52 5.91
N SER A 120 33.42 25.55 6.47
CA SER A 120 32.18 25.79 7.24
C SER A 120 32.31 26.74 8.43
N ILE A 121 33.53 26.90 8.96
CA ILE A 121 33.85 27.75 10.10
C ILE A 121 34.37 29.11 9.70
N PHE A 122 34.69 29.38 8.43
CA PHE A 122 35.36 30.60 8.00
C PHE A 122 34.86 31.11 6.66
N SER A 123 34.52 32.39 6.59
CA SER A 123 34.22 33.10 5.34
C SER A 123 34.94 34.44 5.25
N PHE A 124 35.19 34.90 4.03
CA PHE A 124 35.66 36.24 3.75
C PHE A 124 34.83 36.88 2.65
N GLY A 125 34.84 38.17 2.58
CA GLY A 125 34.13 38.95 1.56
C GLY A 125 34.87 40.19 1.15
N LEU A 126 34.64 40.61 -0.09
CA LEU A 126 35.15 41.85 -0.69
C LEU A 126 33.98 42.71 -1.11
N ASN A 127 34.10 44.00 -0.95
CA ASN A 127 33.13 44.97 -1.45
C ASN A 127 33.84 46.06 -2.22
N ALA A 128 33.34 46.38 -3.41
CA ALA A 128 33.77 47.54 -4.21
C ALA A 128 32.60 48.53 -4.19
N LYS A 129 32.86 49.72 -3.67
CA LYS A 129 31.86 50.79 -3.58
C LYS A 129 32.18 51.92 -4.55
N TYR A 130 31.17 52.38 -5.27
CA TYR A 130 31.23 53.59 -6.08
C TYR A 130 30.36 54.66 -5.41
N VAL A 131 31.01 55.77 -4.95
CA VAL A 131 30.34 56.88 -4.29
C VAL A 131 30.26 58.02 -5.27
N PHE A 132 29.14 58.71 -5.36
CA PHE A 132 28.96 59.87 -6.19
C PHE A 132 28.07 60.89 -5.47
N ARG A 133 28.46 62.17 -5.57
CA ARG A 133 27.81 63.32 -4.92
C ARG A 133 27.34 64.34 -5.95
N ASP A 134 26.24 64.99 -5.68
CA ASP A 134 25.75 66.16 -6.42
C ASP A 134 25.30 67.20 -5.40
N MET A 135 25.81 68.45 -5.57
CA MET A 135 25.46 69.54 -4.69
C MET A 135 25.08 70.76 -5.53
N GLN A 136 23.96 71.36 -5.28
CA GLN A 136 23.43 72.55 -5.93
C GLN A 136 22.96 73.54 -4.88
N LEU A 137 23.23 74.80 -5.08
CA LEU A 137 22.74 75.92 -4.26
C LEU A 137 22.11 76.93 -5.19
N ASP A 138 20.88 77.38 -4.91
CA ASP A 138 20.09 78.29 -5.76
C ASP A 138 20.11 77.93 -7.25
N GLY A 139 19.97 76.56 -7.52
CA GLY A 139 20.03 76.03 -8.89
C GLY A 139 21.37 76.03 -9.57
N THR A 140 22.44 76.54 -8.91
CA THR A 140 23.82 76.52 -9.40
C THR A 140 24.52 75.23 -8.90
N SER A 141 25.12 74.50 -9.83
CA SER A 141 25.91 73.30 -9.44
C SER A 141 27.22 73.71 -8.83
N TYR A 142 27.49 73.25 -7.60
CA TYR A 142 28.74 73.40 -6.89
C TYR A 142 29.68 72.25 -7.05
N GLY A 143 29.32 71.31 -7.97
CA GLY A 143 30.20 70.24 -8.41
C GLY A 143 29.57 68.84 -8.21
N LYS A 144 29.87 68.01 -9.22
CA LYS A 144 29.64 66.54 -9.12
C LYS A 144 30.99 65.92 -8.80
N SER A 145 30.97 65.02 -7.87
CA SER A 145 32.19 64.27 -7.54
C SER A 145 31.90 62.76 -7.44
N SER A 146 32.93 61.99 -7.77
CA SER A 146 32.81 60.52 -7.63
C SER A 146 34.11 59.88 -7.19
N GLY A 147 34.02 58.75 -6.57
CA GLY A 147 35.17 58.00 -6.09
C GLY A 147 34.88 56.50 -5.91
N VAL A 148 35.96 55.75 -5.76
CA VAL A 148 35.85 54.27 -5.55
C VAL A 148 36.55 53.89 -4.25
N GLY A 149 35.88 53.07 -3.45
CA GLY A 149 36.39 52.47 -2.23
C GLY A 149 36.33 50.96 -2.23
N TYR A 150 37.12 50.38 -1.35
CA TYR A 150 37.15 48.92 -1.20
C TYR A 150 37.07 48.52 0.26
N ASP A 151 36.26 47.47 0.57
CA ASP A 151 36.17 46.92 1.91
C ASP A 151 36.49 45.43 1.86
N ILE A 152 36.97 44.92 2.99
CA ILE A 152 37.20 43.49 3.18
C ILE A 152 36.59 43.06 4.53
N GLY A 153 35.86 41.90 4.48
CA GLY A 153 35.23 41.31 5.64
C GLY A 153 35.71 39.90 5.93
N PHE A 154 35.67 39.52 7.18
CA PHE A 154 35.98 38.20 7.68
C PHE A 154 34.95 37.77 8.71
N LEU A 155 34.51 36.48 8.67
CA LEU A 155 33.69 35.85 9.67
C LEU A 155 34.29 34.51 10.06
N LEU A 156 34.34 34.25 11.36
CA LEU A 156 34.77 32.99 11.94
C LEU A 156 33.67 32.49 12.86
N GLN A 157 33.19 31.28 12.64
CA GLN A 157 32.17 30.62 13.45
C GLN A 157 32.72 29.31 14.09
N PRO A 158 33.51 29.44 15.19
CA PRO A 158 34.14 28.28 15.83
C PRO A 158 33.13 27.35 16.50
N HIS A 159 31.94 27.84 16.80
CA HIS A 159 30.84 27.06 17.40
C HIS A 159 29.49 27.57 16.88
N LYS A 160 28.47 26.69 16.82
CA LYS A 160 27.12 27.09 16.36
C LYS A 160 26.51 28.29 17.10
N LYS A 161 26.91 28.52 18.36
CA LYS A 161 26.45 29.63 19.21
C LYS A 161 27.37 30.83 19.27
N LEU A 162 28.52 30.84 18.59
CA LEU A 162 29.51 31.91 18.64
C LEU A 162 30.00 32.28 17.26
N LYS A 163 29.88 33.55 16.92
CA LYS A 163 30.48 34.17 15.71
C LYS A 163 31.41 35.29 16.10
N LEU A 164 32.51 35.41 15.39
CA LEU A 164 33.47 36.51 15.44
C LEU A 164 33.53 37.16 14.07
N GLY A 165 33.46 38.48 14.00
CA GLY A 165 33.49 39.22 12.74
C GLY A 165 34.57 40.29 12.76
N MET A 166 35.13 40.59 11.59
CA MET A 166 36.00 41.70 11.34
C MET A 166 35.67 42.31 9.99
N SER A 167 35.58 43.61 9.93
CA SER A 167 35.48 44.36 8.67
C SER A 167 36.52 45.50 8.64
N VAL A 168 37.20 45.62 7.52
CA VAL A 168 38.07 46.74 7.21
C VAL A 168 37.42 47.50 6.09
N TYR A 169 37.02 48.72 6.38
CA TYR A 169 36.37 49.62 5.44
C TYR A 169 37.36 50.57 4.82
N ASP A 170 37.08 51.00 3.60
CA ASP A 170 37.79 52.02 2.89
C ASP A 170 39.31 51.83 2.87
N LEU A 171 39.73 50.58 2.46
CA LEU A 171 41.16 50.18 2.39
C LEU A 171 42.05 51.15 1.70
N ASN A 172 41.57 51.95 0.74
CA ASN A 172 42.32 52.94 -0.06
C ASN A 172 42.05 54.33 0.41
N GLY A 173 41.35 54.62 1.51
CA GLY A 173 40.89 55.97 1.86
C GLY A 173 39.97 56.47 0.74
N THR A 174 38.67 56.21 0.77
CA THR A 174 37.79 56.59 -0.35
C THR A 174 37.74 58.04 -0.57
N SER A 175 38.32 58.49 -1.68
CA SER A 175 38.37 59.91 -2.08
C SER A 175 37.48 60.12 -3.30
N VAL A 176 36.76 61.24 -3.32
CA VAL A 176 35.99 61.69 -4.47
C VAL A 176 36.77 62.75 -5.23
N SER A 177 36.71 62.71 -6.55
CA SER A 177 37.32 63.72 -7.44
C SER A 177 36.18 64.52 -8.04
N TYR A 178 36.41 65.86 -8.02
CA TYR A 178 35.53 66.87 -8.62
C TYR A 178 35.92 67.10 -10.09
N GLU A 179 35.05 67.77 -10.84
CA GLU A 179 35.30 68.11 -12.26
C GLU A 179 36.52 69.04 -12.49
N ASP A 180 36.90 69.82 -11.48
CA ASP A 180 38.07 70.66 -11.49
C ASP A 180 39.41 69.98 -11.12
N ASN A 181 39.36 68.61 -10.99
CA ASN A 181 40.48 67.79 -10.52
C ASN A 181 40.82 67.96 -9.01
N ALA A 182 40.03 68.68 -8.22
CA ALA A 182 40.17 68.66 -6.80
C ALA A 182 39.76 67.30 -6.28
N SER A 183 40.38 66.77 -5.23
CA SER A 183 40.03 65.53 -4.60
C SER A 183 39.90 65.67 -3.08
N GLU A 184 38.93 65.06 -2.51
CA GLU A 184 38.68 65.04 -1.09
C GLU A 184 38.55 63.61 -0.60
N THR A 185 39.28 63.25 0.47
CA THR A 185 39.02 61.95 1.14
C THR A 185 37.77 62.07 2.00
N ILE A 186 36.76 61.38 1.61
CA ILE A 186 35.40 61.40 2.27
C ILE A 186 35.18 60.27 3.29
N LEU A 187 35.87 59.15 3.11
CA LEU A 187 35.85 58.02 4.03
C LEU A 187 37.28 57.58 4.31
N GLU A 188 37.69 57.65 5.56
CA GLU A 188 38.99 57.17 6.02
C GLU A 188 38.92 55.66 6.29
N GLN A 189 40.09 54.99 6.23
CA GLN A 189 40.14 53.56 6.59
C GLN A 189 39.73 53.34 8.02
N ALA A 190 38.83 52.33 8.21
CA ALA A 190 38.35 51.94 9.53
C ALA A 190 38.30 50.45 9.70
N VAL A 191 38.48 49.99 10.95
CA VAL A 191 38.40 48.60 11.35
C VAL A 191 37.31 48.42 12.41
N LYS A 192 36.38 47.51 12.15
CA LYS A 192 35.39 47.10 13.15
C LYS A 192 35.56 45.62 13.48
N LEU A 193 35.51 45.30 14.78
CA LEU A 193 35.53 43.92 15.31
C LEU A 193 34.21 43.60 15.99
N GLY A 194 33.66 42.44 15.73
CA GLY A 194 32.38 42.04 16.30
C GLY A 194 32.43 40.64 16.96
N ILE A 195 31.61 40.49 17.96
CA ILE A 195 31.30 39.18 18.56
C ILE A 195 29.78 39.06 18.68
N ALA A 196 29.25 37.92 18.29
CA ALA A 196 27.84 37.57 18.45
C ALA A 196 27.67 36.17 19.08
N ILE A 197 26.80 36.11 20.10
CA ILE A 197 26.46 34.87 20.77
C ILE A 197 24.98 34.56 20.61
N ARG A 198 24.63 33.27 20.48
CA ARG A 198 23.26 32.73 20.44
C ARG A 198 23.04 31.78 21.63
N PRO A 199 22.76 32.32 22.83
CA PRO A 199 22.50 31.47 24.01
C PRO A 199 21.32 30.52 23.78
N LEU A 200 20.26 31.03 23.14
CA LEU A 200 19.06 30.33 22.72
C LEU A 200 18.90 30.45 21.19
N GLU A 201 18.16 29.56 20.56
CA GLU A 201 17.95 29.62 19.09
C GLU A 201 17.32 30.92 18.60
N ASN A 202 16.48 31.52 19.44
CA ASN A 202 15.73 32.74 19.16
C ASN A 202 16.29 34.00 19.83
N LEU A 203 17.48 33.94 20.47
CA LEU A 203 18.11 35.04 21.14
C LEU A 203 19.51 35.28 20.59
N VAL A 204 19.78 36.48 20.08
CA VAL A 204 21.11 36.95 19.64
C VAL A 204 21.54 38.10 20.52
N ILE A 205 22.78 38.08 21.00
CA ILE A 205 23.43 39.16 21.72
C ILE A 205 24.72 39.47 20.96
N ALA A 206 24.93 40.74 20.58
CA ALA A 206 26.10 41.15 19.81
C ALA A 206 26.77 42.37 20.42
N TYR A 207 28.07 42.42 20.22
CA TYR A 207 28.90 43.56 20.58
C TYR A 207 29.93 43.82 19.47
N ASP A 208 29.96 45.05 18.98
CA ASP A 208 30.95 45.47 18.00
C ASP A 208 31.80 46.63 18.56
N ARG A 209 33.08 46.59 18.26
CA ARG A 209 34.07 47.60 18.59
C ARG A 209 34.67 48.18 17.36
N GLY A 210 34.60 49.49 17.21
CA GLY A 210 35.24 50.29 16.18
C GLY A 210 35.53 51.69 16.72
N ASP A 211 35.11 52.73 16.02
CA ASP A 211 35.06 54.13 16.47
C ASP A 211 34.16 54.31 17.69
N ARG A 212 33.05 53.55 17.69
CA ARG A 212 32.09 53.48 18.82
C ARG A 212 32.03 52.04 19.37
N ASN A 213 31.45 51.93 20.58
CA ASN A 213 31.01 50.66 21.11
C ASN A 213 29.55 50.48 20.75
N HIS A 214 29.23 49.34 20.16
CA HIS A 214 27.89 48.98 19.74
C HIS A 214 27.48 47.73 20.49
N PHE A 215 26.27 47.74 21.05
CA PHE A 215 25.69 46.60 21.75
C PHE A 215 24.27 46.37 21.26
N GLY A 216 23.92 45.14 20.97
CA GLY A 216 22.62 44.81 20.45
C GLY A 216 22.08 43.47 20.98
N VAL A 217 20.77 43.44 21.12
CA VAL A 217 20.02 42.23 21.50
C VAL A 217 18.84 42.08 20.56
N GLU A 218 18.68 40.87 20.03
CA GLU A 218 17.56 40.51 19.16
C GLU A 218 16.90 39.27 19.71
N TYR A 219 15.55 39.29 19.83
CA TYR A 219 14.75 38.19 20.32
C TYR A 219 13.57 37.91 19.38
N THR A 220 13.47 36.70 18.87
CA THR A 220 12.41 36.29 17.94
C THR A 220 11.36 35.40 18.62
N VAL A 221 10.11 35.81 18.54
CA VAL A 221 8.95 35.11 19.10
C VAL A 221 8.23 34.35 18.00
N ALA A 222 8.02 33.03 18.22
CA ALA A 222 7.29 32.14 17.32
C ALA A 222 7.73 32.20 15.83
N ASN A 223 9.02 32.49 15.58
CA ASN A 223 9.61 32.66 14.24
C ASN A 223 8.91 33.70 13.35
N ARG A 224 8.16 34.65 13.95
CA ARG A 224 7.36 35.64 13.22
C ARG A 224 7.57 37.09 13.68
N LEU A 225 7.61 37.31 14.98
CA LEU A 225 7.82 38.65 15.55
C LEU A 225 9.24 38.74 16.12
N THR A 226 10.04 39.69 15.67
CA THR A 226 11.35 39.93 16.25
C THR A 226 11.38 41.27 16.92
N LEU A 227 11.92 41.31 18.13
CA LEU A 227 12.16 42.54 18.92
C LEU A 227 13.65 42.79 19.06
N ARG A 228 14.07 44.04 18.93
CA ARG A 228 15.47 44.47 19.00
C ARG A 228 15.63 45.61 19.93
N SER A 229 16.76 45.65 20.59
CA SER A 229 17.23 46.82 21.36
C SER A 229 18.72 46.98 21.16
N GLY A 230 19.13 48.20 21.01
CA GLY A 230 20.53 48.55 20.76
C GLY A 230 20.99 49.76 21.56
N PHE A 231 22.29 49.81 21.74
CA PHE A 231 22.95 50.89 22.43
C PHE A 231 24.29 51.19 21.74
N GLN A 232 24.58 52.49 21.52
CA GLN A 232 25.85 52.96 21.02
C GLN A 232 26.43 53.98 22.01
N ASN A 233 27.71 53.88 22.21
CA ASN A 233 28.42 54.83 23.04
C ASN A 233 29.66 55.36 22.34
N GLU A 234 29.75 56.71 22.15
CA GLU A 234 30.85 57.41 21.56
C GLU A 234 31.51 58.30 22.61
N ASN A 235 32.83 58.39 22.60
CA ASN A 235 33.58 59.20 23.49
C ASN A 235 34.32 60.34 22.68
N LEU A 236 33.73 61.51 22.61
CA LEU A 236 34.25 62.68 21.86
C LEU A 236 35.19 63.48 22.68
N GLY A 237 35.90 62.90 23.63
CA GLY A 237 36.89 63.58 24.48
C GLY A 237 36.28 64.36 25.64
N ILE A 238 35.42 65.31 25.38
CA ILE A 238 34.79 66.16 26.38
C ILE A 238 33.38 65.64 26.79
N GLU A 239 32.71 65.01 25.85
CA GLU A 239 31.33 64.45 26.06
C GLU A 239 31.21 62.97 25.65
N LYS A 240 30.37 62.28 26.37
CA LYS A 240 29.95 60.90 26.04
C LYS A 240 28.58 60.97 25.41
N ILE A 241 28.50 60.55 24.15
CA ILE A 241 27.22 60.47 23.45
C ILE A 241 26.72 59.05 23.61
N ASN A 242 25.46 58.94 24.09
CA ASN A 242 24.75 57.67 24.22
C ASN A 242 23.55 57.69 23.30
N ILE A 243 23.47 56.73 22.38
CA ILE A 243 22.36 56.57 21.45
C ILE A 243 21.69 55.22 21.76
N PHE A 244 20.37 55.28 21.97
CA PHE A 244 19.54 54.08 22.17
C PHE A 244 18.71 53.80 20.91
N SER A 245 18.63 52.54 20.55
CA SER A 245 17.79 52.11 19.44
C SER A 245 16.85 50.97 19.84
N ALA A 246 15.71 50.95 19.18
CA ALA A 246 14.74 49.89 19.29
C ALA A 246 14.26 49.49 17.89
N GLY A 247 13.91 48.22 17.72
CA GLY A 247 13.41 47.74 16.44
C GLY A 247 12.41 46.59 16.60
N THR A 248 11.54 46.47 15.63
CA THR A 248 10.67 45.30 15.51
C THR A 248 10.56 44.89 14.07
N SER A 249 10.34 43.60 13.85
CA SER A 249 9.98 43.08 12.52
C SER A 249 8.93 42.00 12.61
N ILE A 250 8.07 41.91 11.59
CA ILE A 250 7.07 40.87 11.42
C ILE A 250 7.31 40.16 10.10
N LYS A 251 7.40 38.82 10.18
CA LYS A 251 7.58 37.94 9.02
C LYS A 251 6.27 37.36 8.57
N PHE A 252 5.91 37.59 7.31
CA PHE A 252 4.75 37.02 6.61
C PHE A 252 5.27 36.22 5.40
N LYS A 253 5.39 34.91 5.53
CA LYS A 253 5.98 34.06 4.47
C LYS A 253 7.35 34.61 4.03
N SER A 254 7.44 35.00 2.76
CA SER A 254 8.66 35.57 2.17
C SER A 254 8.85 37.05 2.45
N LEU A 255 7.87 37.76 2.99
CA LEU A 255 7.91 39.20 3.28
C LEU A 255 8.24 39.44 4.75
N ILE A 256 9.21 40.31 5.01
CA ILE A 256 9.50 40.85 6.33
C ILE A 256 9.25 42.35 6.28
N VAL A 257 8.49 42.85 7.23
CA VAL A 257 8.30 44.30 7.44
C VAL A 257 8.98 44.70 8.74
N GLU A 258 9.77 45.75 8.70
CA GLU A 258 10.57 46.18 9.85
C GLU A 258 10.31 47.66 10.16
N TYR A 259 10.37 47.97 11.43
CA TYR A 259 10.38 49.33 11.95
C TYR A 259 11.52 49.48 12.91
N GLY A 260 12.24 50.63 12.83
CA GLY A 260 13.34 50.99 13.70
C GLY A 260 13.19 52.41 14.25
N TYR A 261 13.58 52.58 15.48
CA TYR A 261 13.62 53.88 16.21
C TYR A 261 15.00 54.07 16.80
N GLU A 262 15.53 55.28 16.68
CA GLU A 262 16.84 55.64 17.22
C GLU A 262 16.80 57.02 17.84
N THR A 263 17.24 57.15 19.11
CA THR A 263 17.33 58.44 19.79
C THR A 263 18.57 59.20 19.35
N GLN A 264 18.46 60.53 19.41
CA GLN A 264 19.60 61.41 19.21
C GLN A 264 19.69 62.41 20.39
N PRO A 265 20.90 62.76 20.88
CA PRO A 265 21.04 63.59 22.05
C PRO A 265 20.55 65.03 21.87
N TYR A 266 20.62 65.57 20.64
CA TYR A 266 20.38 66.96 20.35
C TYR A 266 19.35 67.22 19.22
N LEU A 267 18.90 66.13 18.57
CA LEU A 267 17.96 66.17 17.44
C LEU A 267 16.77 65.26 17.74
N ASP A 268 15.76 65.43 16.94
CA ASP A 268 14.61 64.53 16.99
C ASP A 268 15.02 63.10 16.68
N PRO A 269 14.30 62.10 17.21
CA PRO A 269 14.57 60.70 16.93
C PRO A 269 14.37 60.35 15.44
N THR A 270 15.11 59.40 14.98
CA THR A 270 14.99 58.89 13.60
C THR A 270 14.10 57.67 13.55
N HIS A 271 13.10 57.69 12.66
CA HIS A 271 12.23 56.59 12.34
C HIS A 271 12.65 55.93 11.02
N ARG A 272 12.68 54.59 11.00
CA ARG A 272 13.05 53.80 9.80
C ARG A 272 12.03 52.76 9.50
N PHE A 273 11.70 52.62 8.25
CA PHE A 273 10.82 51.57 7.72
C PHE A 273 11.56 50.79 6.67
N SER A 274 11.49 49.46 6.75
CA SER A 274 12.00 48.57 5.71
C SER A 274 11.12 47.39 5.43
N PHE A 275 11.28 46.84 4.26
CA PHE A 275 10.75 45.53 3.93
C PHE A 275 11.87 44.71 3.28
N ALA A 276 11.80 43.39 3.51
CA ALA A 276 12.66 42.41 2.86
C ALA A 276 11.84 41.30 2.26
N LEU A 277 12.25 40.83 1.09
CA LEU A 277 11.72 39.66 0.41
C LEU A 277 12.76 38.56 0.40
N GLN A 278 12.42 37.39 0.98
CA GLN A 278 13.30 36.24 1.09
C GLN A 278 12.78 35.10 0.23
N PHE A 279 13.58 34.61 -0.72
CA PHE A 279 13.25 33.51 -1.62
C PHE A 279 14.20 32.34 -1.35
N SER A 280 13.78 31.41 -0.48
CA SER A 280 14.54 30.18 -0.23
C SER A 280 14.39 29.23 -1.41
N PRO A 281 15.49 28.66 -1.94
CA PRO A 281 15.40 27.63 -2.98
C PRO A 281 14.65 26.42 -2.43
N ASP A 282 13.97 25.70 -3.34
CA ASP A 282 13.34 24.43 -2.98
C ASP A 282 14.43 23.38 -2.72
N VAL A 283 14.37 22.76 -1.54
CA VAL A 283 15.38 21.77 -1.12
C VAL A 283 15.05 20.37 -1.55
N VAL A 284 13.81 20.16 -2.04
CA VAL A 284 13.34 18.86 -2.55
C VAL A 284 13.00 18.98 -4.02
N SER A 285 13.44 18.01 -4.81
CA SER A 285 13.06 17.87 -6.22
C SER A 285 12.83 16.42 -6.57
N ILE A 286 11.90 16.17 -7.50
CA ILE A 286 11.60 14.82 -8.02
C ILE A 286 12.49 14.59 -9.25
N THR A 287 13.44 13.65 -9.15
CA THR A 287 14.46 13.36 -10.18
C THR A 287 13.97 12.37 -11.21
N SER A 288 13.36 11.25 -10.77
CA SER A 288 12.81 10.21 -11.63
C SER A 288 11.40 9.80 -11.21
N THR A 289 10.64 9.23 -12.13
CA THR A 289 9.31 8.68 -11.87
C THR A 289 9.09 7.50 -12.81
N THR A 290 8.80 6.32 -12.26
CA THR A 290 8.51 5.10 -13.03
C THR A 290 7.29 4.41 -12.44
N ILE A 291 6.34 4.00 -13.29
CA ILE A 291 5.21 3.15 -12.90
C ILE A 291 5.65 1.70 -13.08
N SER A 292 5.46 0.87 -12.05
CA SER A 292 5.82 -0.55 -12.09
C SER A 292 4.95 -1.37 -13.06
N HIS A 293 3.74 -0.87 -13.33
CA HIS A 293 2.71 -1.55 -14.12
C HIS A 293 2.15 -0.65 -15.22
N ASN A 294 2.46 -0.97 -16.48
CA ASN A 294 1.97 -0.24 -17.63
C ASN A 294 1.68 -1.25 -18.78
N PRO A 295 0.44 -1.42 -19.24
CA PRO A 295 -0.78 -0.74 -18.81
C PRO A 295 -1.27 -1.18 -17.41
N ILE A 296 -2.20 -0.40 -16.83
CA ILE A 296 -2.81 -0.65 -15.52
C ILE A 296 -4.14 -1.41 -15.72
N PHE A 297 -4.25 -2.62 -15.22
CA PHE A 297 -5.49 -3.42 -15.26
C PHE A 297 -6.35 -3.13 -14.03
N ARG A 298 -7.59 -2.68 -14.20
CA ARG A 298 -8.51 -2.43 -13.06
C ARG A 298 -8.79 -3.69 -12.25
N SER A 299 -8.88 -4.84 -12.92
CA SER A 299 -9.07 -6.14 -12.27
C SER A 299 -7.98 -6.48 -11.26
N LEU A 300 -6.76 -5.96 -11.46
CA LEU A 300 -5.60 -6.21 -10.61
C LEU A 300 -5.40 -5.17 -9.51
N HIS A 301 -6.38 -4.30 -9.21
CA HIS A 301 -6.20 -3.24 -8.21
C HIS A 301 -5.76 -3.79 -6.85
N ARG A 302 -6.26 -4.94 -6.42
CA ARG A 302 -5.85 -5.58 -5.15
C ARG A 302 -4.41 -6.11 -5.18
N TYR A 303 -3.95 -6.59 -6.33
CA TYR A 303 -2.56 -6.97 -6.53
C TYR A 303 -1.63 -5.77 -6.42
N TYR A 304 -1.99 -4.64 -7.02
CA TYR A 304 -1.20 -3.41 -6.93
C TYR A 304 -1.16 -2.80 -5.52
N GLU A 305 -2.14 -3.11 -4.66
CA GLU A 305 -2.13 -2.70 -3.24
C GLU A 305 -1.15 -3.53 -2.39
N SER A 306 -0.68 -4.66 -2.89
CA SER A 306 0.27 -5.56 -2.22
C SER A 306 1.70 -5.47 -2.73
N GLU A 307 1.94 -4.71 -3.79
CA GLU A 307 3.23 -4.55 -4.45
C GLU A 307 3.53 -3.06 -4.68
N PRO A 308 4.80 -2.62 -4.68
CA PRO A 308 5.13 -1.24 -4.98
C PRO A 308 4.62 -0.80 -6.35
N PHE A 309 3.75 0.20 -6.38
CA PHE A 309 3.08 0.65 -7.61
C PHE A 309 3.96 1.57 -8.46
N ALA A 310 4.78 2.40 -7.81
CA ALA A 310 5.66 3.32 -8.50
C ALA A 310 7.01 3.46 -7.78
N LYS A 311 8.05 3.82 -8.56
CA LYS A 311 9.37 4.20 -8.04
C LYS A 311 9.59 5.67 -8.32
N ILE A 312 9.86 6.44 -7.27
CA ILE A 312 10.01 7.89 -7.31
C ILE A 312 11.39 8.28 -6.80
N GLY A 313 12.22 8.82 -7.68
CA GLY A 313 13.50 9.41 -7.30
C GLY A 313 13.28 10.78 -6.68
N ILE A 314 13.77 10.99 -5.46
CA ILE A 314 13.62 12.23 -4.72
C ILE A 314 14.98 12.68 -4.23
N LYS A 315 15.30 13.93 -4.52
CA LYS A 315 16.55 14.58 -4.13
C LYS A 315 16.32 15.56 -2.99
N ASN A 316 17.12 15.43 -1.94
CA ASN A 316 17.24 16.38 -0.86
C ASN A 316 18.59 17.10 -0.94
N ILE A 317 18.58 18.42 -1.19
CA ILE A 317 19.81 19.21 -1.22
C ILE A 317 20.11 19.90 0.12
N SER A 318 19.30 19.68 1.16
CA SER A 318 19.54 20.20 2.50
C SER A 318 20.63 19.43 3.25
N ASP A 319 21.13 20.02 4.34
CA ASP A 319 22.13 19.39 5.22
C ASP A 319 21.48 18.59 6.37
N GLU A 320 20.14 18.41 6.37
CA GLU A 320 19.37 17.79 7.44
C GLU A 320 18.47 16.68 6.90
N ASP A 321 18.15 15.70 7.77
CA ASP A 321 17.09 14.73 7.51
C ASP A 321 15.76 15.47 7.32
N LEU A 322 15.07 15.18 6.22
CA LEU A 322 13.85 15.88 5.87
C LEU A 322 12.67 14.90 5.78
N PRO A 323 11.75 14.94 6.76
CA PRO A 323 10.49 14.21 6.64
C PRO A 323 9.64 14.82 5.52
N VAL A 324 9.16 13.96 4.62
CA VAL A 324 8.30 14.35 3.50
C VAL A 324 7.13 13.41 3.36
N ASP A 325 6.02 13.92 2.86
CA ASP A 325 4.84 13.16 2.50
C ASP A 325 4.78 13.04 0.97
N VAL A 326 4.90 11.80 0.48
CA VAL A 326 4.82 11.48 -0.95
C VAL A 326 3.41 11.01 -1.27
N SER A 327 2.68 11.78 -2.06
CA SER A 327 1.31 11.48 -2.47
C SER A 327 1.28 11.08 -3.93
N LEU A 328 0.68 9.92 -4.24
CA LEU A 328 0.47 9.41 -5.59
C LEU A 328 -1.03 9.41 -5.91
N PHE A 329 -1.38 9.87 -7.10
CA PHE A 329 -2.76 9.92 -7.58
C PHE A 329 -2.87 9.35 -8.99
N VAL A 330 -3.74 8.35 -9.16
CA VAL A 330 -4.08 7.76 -10.46
C VAL A 330 -5.52 8.14 -10.80
N PRO A 331 -5.72 9.04 -11.77
CA PRO A 331 -7.06 9.46 -12.19
C PRO A 331 -7.93 8.25 -12.59
N THR A 332 -9.21 8.33 -12.34
CA THR A 332 -10.24 7.29 -12.63
C THR A 332 -10.20 6.03 -11.76
N MET A 333 -9.13 5.81 -10.99
CA MET A 333 -9.01 4.69 -10.05
C MET A 333 -9.05 5.12 -8.58
N MET A 334 -8.81 6.40 -8.32
CA MET A 334 -8.71 6.94 -6.96
C MET A 334 -9.62 8.15 -6.81
N GLU A 335 -10.21 8.31 -5.63
CA GLU A 335 -10.93 9.54 -5.24
C GLU A 335 -9.98 10.57 -4.62
N ASN A 336 -9.06 10.09 -3.79
CA ASN A 336 -8.05 10.88 -3.09
C ASN A 336 -6.66 10.29 -3.34
N PRO A 337 -5.60 11.11 -3.32
CA PRO A 337 -4.23 10.62 -3.40
C PRO A 337 -3.89 9.67 -2.23
N HIS A 338 -3.14 8.63 -2.51
CA HIS A 338 -2.50 7.81 -1.48
C HIS A 338 -1.22 8.50 -1.02
N THR A 339 -1.00 8.61 0.30
CA THR A 339 0.14 9.33 0.87
C THR A 339 0.97 8.42 1.76
N GLN A 340 2.27 8.40 1.51
CA GLN A 340 3.27 7.66 2.28
C GLN A 340 4.33 8.63 2.79
N SER A 341 4.64 8.58 4.11
CA SER A 341 5.68 9.41 4.70
C SER A 341 7.03 8.71 4.62
N VAL A 342 8.05 9.43 4.16
CA VAL A 342 9.44 8.98 4.09
C VAL A 342 10.38 10.03 4.67
N ILE A 343 11.58 9.61 5.07
CA ILE A 343 12.63 10.54 5.55
C ILE A 343 13.73 10.57 4.50
N LEU A 344 13.99 11.75 3.95
CA LEU A 344 15.06 11.97 2.98
C LEU A 344 16.37 12.30 3.72
N PRO A 345 17.42 11.48 3.59
CA PRO A 345 18.71 11.79 4.20
C PRO A 345 19.32 13.11 3.66
N PRO A 346 20.25 13.74 4.40
CA PRO A 346 20.93 14.94 3.94
C PRO A 346 21.70 14.70 2.64
N LYS A 347 21.62 15.63 1.68
CA LYS A 347 22.36 15.57 0.40
C LYS A 347 22.15 14.27 -0.38
N SER A 348 20.98 13.63 -0.21
CA SER A 348 20.61 12.38 -0.87
C SER A 348 19.95 12.63 -2.23
N ASP A 349 20.06 11.62 -3.09
CA ASP A 349 19.28 11.48 -4.33
C ASP A 349 18.96 9.98 -4.43
N GLU A 350 17.81 9.57 -3.91
CA GLU A 350 17.42 8.16 -3.71
C GLU A 350 16.09 7.87 -4.36
N GLU A 351 15.87 6.61 -4.71
CA GLU A 351 14.62 6.11 -5.26
C GLU A 351 13.80 5.42 -4.18
N TYR A 352 12.53 5.81 -4.05
CA TYR A 352 11.58 5.29 -3.07
C TYR A 352 10.48 4.50 -3.78
N GLU A 353 10.19 3.34 -3.24
CA GLU A 353 9.05 2.54 -3.64
C GLU A 353 7.79 3.11 -2.97
N ILE A 354 6.77 3.40 -3.79
CA ILE A 354 5.53 4.04 -3.34
C ILE A 354 4.38 3.06 -3.55
N ASP A 355 3.70 2.76 -2.46
CA ASP A 355 2.50 1.95 -2.43
C ASP A 355 1.28 2.75 -2.93
N ILE A 356 0.16 2.05 -3.14
CA ILE A 356 -1.08 2.67 -3.60
C ILE A 356 -2.28 2.06 -2.87
N SER A 357 -3.35 2.82 -2.76
CA SER A 357 -4.67 2.34 -2.32
C SER A 357 -5.74 2.92 -3.24
N PHE A 358 -6.62 2.06 -3.73
CA PHE A 358 -7.64 2.44 -4.71
C PHE A 358 -9.01 2.67 -4.07
N ALA A 359 -9.89 3.29 -4.82
CA ALA A 359 -11.28 3.46 -4.41
C ALA A 359 -11.99 2.10 -4.29
N SER A 360 -12.88 1.95 -3.32
CA SER A 360 -13.62 0.70 -3.09
C SER A 360 -14.55 0.33 -4.24
N ASP A 361 -14.95 1.31 -5.06
CA ASP A 361 -15.84 1.16 -6.20
C ASP A 361 -15.10 1.09 -7.56
N VAL A 362 -13.79 0.89 -7.55
CA VAL A 362 -12.95 0.89 -8.76
C VAL A 362 -13.45 -0.02 -9.88
N LEU A 363 -14.10 -1.14 -9.53
CA LEU A 363 -14.72 -2.09 -10.46
C LEU A 363 -16.20 -1.81 -10.77
N SER A 364 -16.90 -1.09 -9.89
CA SER A 364 -18.34 -0.87 -9.96
C SER A 364 -18.71 0.46 -10.62
N SER A 365 -17.77 1.39 -10.73
CA SER A 365 -18.00 2.71 -11.31
C SER A 365 -18.36 2.61 -12.81
N LYS A 366 -19.20 3.53 -13.31
CA LYS A 366 -19.55 3.58 -14.74
C LYS A 366 -18.32 3.75 -15.66
N LYS A 367 -17.24 4.29 -15.14
CA LYS A 367 -15.96 4.47 -15.86
C LYS A 367 -15.14 3.18 -15.93
N ALA A 368 -15.47 2.18 -15.10
CA ALA A 368 -14.69 0.95 -15.01
C ALA A 368 -14.79 0.08 -16.28
N THR A 369 -15.82 0.25 -17.08
CA THR A 369 -16.05 -0.55 -18.30
C THR A 369 -15.12 -0.14 -19.46
N PHE A 370 -14.64 1.12 -19.46
CA PHE A 370 -13.89 1.68 -20.60
C PHE A 370 -12.40 1.81 -20.28
N ASP A 371 -11.59 1.70 -21.33
CA ASP A 371 -10.18 2.03 -21.27
C ASP A 371 -10.03 3.56 -21.20
N ASN A 372 -9.11 4.02 -20.35
CA ASN A 372 -8.87 5.43 -20.13
C ASN A 372 -7.38 5.74 -20.19
N LEU A 373 -6.98 6.65 -21.09
CA LEU A 373 -5.64 7.22 -21.01
C LEU A 373 -5.59 8.20 -19.84
N VAL A 374 -4.72 7.95 -18.87
CA VAL A 374 -4.53 8.77 -17.68
C VAL A 374 -3.09 9.23 -17.57
N GLN A 375 -2.89 10.32 -16.84
CA GLN A 375 -1.57 10.79 -16.46
C GLN A 375 -1.51 10.84 -14.93
N PRO A 376 -0.90 9.84 -14.27
CA PRO A 376 -0.73 9.85 -12.84
C PRO A 376 0.15 11.02 -12.39
N GLU A 377 -0.05 11.45 -11.15
CA GLU A 377 0.66 12.60 -10.59
C GLU A 377 1.26 12.23 -9.24
N VAL A 378 2.48 12.69 -8.99
CA VAL A 378 3.13 12.60 -7.68
C VAL A 378 3.37 13.98 -7.12
N GLN A 379 3.08 14.14 -5.83
CA GLN A 379 3.37 15.34 -5.06
C GLN A 379 4.20 14.96 -3.84
N VAL A 380 5.27 15.71 -3.60
CA VAL A 380 6.10 15.57 -2.41
C VAL A 380 5.93 16.83 -1.57
N VAL A 381 5.34 16.70 -0.39
CA VAL A 381 5.11 17.81 0.55
C VAL A 381 6.17 17.75 1.66
N TYR A 382 6.75 18.90 2.00
CA TYR A 382 7.77 19.00 3.03
C TYR A 382 7.72 20.35 3.75
N LYS A 383 8.36 20.45 4.91
CA LYS A 383 8.46 21.70 5.67
C LYS A 383 9.87 22.26 5.58
N GLN A 384 9.97 23.53 5.20
CA GLN A 384 11.23 24.27 5.13
C GLN A 384 11.10 25.61 5.83
N GLY A 385 11.91 25.85 6.86
CA GLY A 385 11.86 27.12 7.63
C GLY A 385 10.51 27.40 8.30
N GLY A 386 9.73 26.36 8.62
CA GLY A 386 8.40 26.45 9.20
C GLY A 386 7.27 26.68 8.18
N GLU A 387 7.55 26.74 6.89
CA GLU A 387 6.60 26.81 5.79
C GLU A 387 6.46 25.45 5.11
N GLU A 388 5.23 25.12 4.68
CA GLU A 388 4.95 23.94 3.88
C GLU A 388 5.21 24.25 2.41
N LYS A 389 6.00 23.41 1.76
CA LYS A 389 6.35 23.47 0.35
C LYS A 389 6.03 22.14 -0.33
N SER A 390 5.88 22.17 -1.64
CA SER A 390 5.66 20.96 -2.42
C SER A 390 6.41 20.96 -3.73
N ALA A 391 6.91 19.78 -4.12
CA ALA A 391 7.36 19.45 -5.46
C ALA A 391 6.33 18.54 -6.13
N GLN A 392 5.98 18.79 -7.38
CA GLN A 392 5.00 18.04 -8.13
C GLN A 392 5.58 17.60 -9.47
N LYS A 393 5.21 16.38 -9.91
CA LYS A 393 5.59 15.88 -11.22
C LYS A 393 4.50 14.95 -11.77
N LYS A 394 4.18 15.10 -13.03
CA LYS A 394 3.33 14.16 -13.76
C LYS A 394 4.17 12.98 -14.22
N LEU A 395 3.62 11.79 -14.06
CA LEU A 395 4.24 10.56 -14.53
C LEU A 395 3.95 10.39 -16.04
N GLU A 396 4.53 9.34 -16.62
CA GLU A 396 4.20 8.96 -17.99
C GLU A 396 2.71 8.60 -18.12
N SER A 397 2.13 8.95 -19.26
CA SER A 397 0.75 8.59 -19.55
C SER A 397 0.62 7.07 -19.66
N SER A 398 -0.38 6.50 -19.01
CA SER A 398 -0.66 5.07 -18.99
C SER A 398 -2.12 4.81 -19.32
N TYR A 399 -2.40 3.68 -19.96
CA TYR A 399 -3.77 3.21 -20.11
C TYR A 399 -4.22 2.51 -18.82
N VAL A 400 -5.32 2.97 -18.25
CA VAL A 400 -6.10 2.22 -17.27
C VAL A 400 -7.15 1.44 -18.05
N LEU A 401 -6.96 0.12 -18.13
CA LEU A 401 -7.81 -0.77 -18.91
C LEU A 401 -9.13 -1.05 -18.21
N GLY A 402 -10.17 -1.33 -18.97
CA GLY A 402 -11.50 -1.69 -18.45
C GLY A 402 -11.47 -2.90 -17.52
N LYS A 403 -12.48 -3.02 -16.64
CA LYS A 403 -12.53 -4.05 -15.59
C LYS A 403 -12.46 -5.49 -16.09
N GLY A 404 -12.89 -5.75 -17.33
CA GLY A 404 -12.84 -7.06 -17.97
C GLY A 404 -11.54 -7.37 -18.68
N LYS A 405 -10.63 -6.42 -18.84
CA LYS A 405 -9.41 -6.64 -19.63
C LYS A 405 -8.37 -7.50 -18.92
N LEU A 406 -7.79 -8.44 -19.66
CA LEU A 406 -6.77 -9.41 -19.25
C LEU A 406 -5.71 -9.55 -20.35
N THR A 407 -4.54 -10.07 -20.01
CA THR A 407 -3.52 -10.55 -20.97
C THR A 407 -3.10 -11.98 -20.61
N TRP A 408 -2.89 -12.81 -21.59
CA TRP A 408 -2.46 -14.21 -21.43
C TRP A 408 -0.95 -14.39 -21.34
N SER A 409 -0.19 -13.31 -21.39
CA SER A 409 1.25 -13.35 -21.07
C SER A 409 1.52 -13.84 -19.64
N ASN A 410 0.56 -13.66 -18.74
CA ASN A 410 0.53 -14.23 -17.39
C ASN A 410 -0.86 -14.80 -17.10
N PRO A 411 -1.12 -16.09 -17.44
CA PRO A 411 -2.44 -16.69 -17.32
C PRO A 411 -2.99 -16.77 -15.89
N ASP A 412 -2.13 -16.74 -14.86
CA ASP A 412 -2.56 -16.74 -13.45
C ASP A 412 -3.44 -15.53 -13.10
N MET A 413 -3.35 -14.45 -13.88
CA MET A 413 -4.18 -13.27 -13.71
C MET A 413 -5.68 -13.55 -13.84
N ILE A 414 -6.09 -14.63 -14.53
CA ILE A 414 -7.51 -15.07 -14.61
C ILE A 414 -8.13 -15.28 -13.22
N ALA A 415 -7.31 -15.58 -12.22
CA ALA A 415 -7.79 -15.78 -10.85
C ALA A 415 -8.45 -14.54 -10.24
N CYS A 416 -8.15 -13.31 -10.71
CA CYS A 416 -8.82 -12.10 -10.24
C CYS A 416 -10.31 -12.03 -10.66
N TYR A 417 -10.75 -12.88 -11.59
CA TYR A 417 -12.16 -13.04 -11.98
C TYR A 417 -12.86 -14.17 -11.25
N VAL A 418 -12.17 -14.92 -10.38
CA VAL A 418 -12.80 -15.93 -9.53
C VAL A 418 -13.32 -15.28 -8.26
N THR A 419 -14.63 -15.03 -8.20
CA THR A 419 -15.28 -14.25 -7.13
C THR A 419 -16.29 -15.07 -6.33
N PRO A 420 -15.86 -16.09 -5.56
CA PRO A 420 -16.77 -16.98 -4.82
C PRO A 420 -17.55 -16.27 -3.72
N ALA A 421 -17.07 -15.11 -3.23
CA ALA A 421 -17.73 -14.31 -2.20
C ALA A 421 -18.70 -13.25 -2.77
N ASP A 422 -18.85 -13.14 -4.09
CA ASP A 422 -19.86 -12.27 -4.71
C ASP A 422 -21.27 -12.73 -4.23
N ALA A 423 -22.09 -11.77 -3.79
CA ALA A 423 -23.40 -12.05 -3.21
C ALA A 423 -24.33 -12.85 -4.17
N VAL A 424 -24.22 -12.57 -5.48
CA VAL A 424 -25.02 -13.28 -6.50
C VAL A 424 -24.50 -14.70 -6.71
N VAL A 425 -23.19 -14.88 -6.72
CA VAL A 425 -22.54 -16.20 -6.82
C VAL A 425 -22.85 -17.05 -5.59
N ASP A 426 -22.73 -16.48 -4.39
CA ASP A 426 -23.06 -17.15 -3.13
C ASP A 426 -24.54 -17.58 -3.10
N LYS A 427 -25.44 -16.64 -3.44
CA LYS A 427 -26.87 -16.93 -3.49
C LYS A 427 -27.18 -18.04 -4.52
N PHE A 428 -26.60 -17.97 -5.72
CA PHE A 428 -26.82 -18.99 -6.75
C PHE A 428 -26.35 -20.37 -6.31
N SER A 429 -25.12 -20.48 -5.81
CA SER A 429 -24.56 -21.77 -5.35
C SER A 429 -25.37 -22.34 -4.20
N ARG A 430 -25.54 -21.59 -3.10
CA ARG A 430 -26.14 -22.12 -1.86
C ARG A 430 -27.61 -22.43 -2.02
N THR A 431 -28.36 -21.57 -2.73
CA THR A 431 -29.81 -21.83 -2.92
C THR A 431 -30.04 -23.10 -3.70
N ASN A 432 -29.30 -23.33 -4.80
CA ASN A 432 -29.46 -24.54 -5.59
C ASN A 432 -29.04 -25.81 -4.80
N ILE A 433 -27.90 -25.78 -4.15
CA ILE A 433 -27.41 -26.90 -3.34
C ILE A 433 -28.38 -27.18 -2.17
N GLN A 434 -28.89 -26.19 -1.46
CA GLN A 434 -29.82 -26.36 -0.36
C GLN A 434 -31.12 -26.99 -0.83
N TYR A 435 -31.66 -26.52 -1.96
CA TYR A 435 -32.91 -27.08 -2.51
C TYR A 435 -32.74 -28.54 -2.92
N TYR A 436 -31.62 -28.90 -3.55
CA TYR A 436 -31.33 -30.25 -4.02
C TYR A 436 -30.62 -31.16 -3.01
N THR A 437 -30.50 -30.74 -1.74
CA THR A 437 -29.90 -31.58 -0.67
C THR A 437 -30.53 -32.94 -0.57
N PRO A 438 -31.89 -33.14 -0.68
CA PRO A 438 -32.48 -34.48 -0.69
C PRO A 438 -31.99 -35.36 -1.85
N VAL A 439 -31.87 -34.76 -3.04
CA VAL A 439 -31.38 -35.46 -4.25
C VAL A 439 -29.91 -35.82 -4.10
N LEU A 440 -29.09 -34.89 -3.54
CA LEU A 440 -27.69 -35.18 -3.26
C LEU A 440 -27.56 -36.40 -2.33
N ASN A 441 -28.31 -36.43 -1.24
CA ASN A 441 -28.24 -37.52 -0.27
C ASN A 441 -28.74 -38.83 -0.83
N GLU A 442 -29.72 -38.82 -1.75
CA GLU A 442 -30.31 -40.03 -2.33
C GLU A 442 -29.47 -40.62 -3.47
N TYR A 443 -28.92 -39.77 -4.35
CA TYR A 443 -28.32 -40.23 -5.60
C TYR A 443 -26.79 -40.04 -5.71
N PHE A 444 -26.23 -39.04 -5.03
CA PHE A 444 -24.83 -38.69 -5.20
C PHE A 444 -23.98 -38.82 -3.92
N GLY A 445 -24.61 -39.10 -2.79
CA GLY A 445 -23.96 -38.98 -1.50
C GLY A 445 -23.50 -37.52 -1.29
N ARG A 446 -22.54 -37.33 -0.40
CA ARG A 446 -21.93 -35.97 -0.16
C ARG A 446 -20.73 -35.70 -1.07
N SER A 447 -20.71 -36.27 -2.28
CA SER A 447 -19.58 -36.15 -3.20
C SER A 447 -19.49 -34.75 -3.82
N ASN A 448 -18.26 -34.31 -4.14
CA ASN A 448 -18.05 -33.10 -4.91
C ASN A 448 -18.62 -33.19 -6.32
N ILE A 449 -18.60 -34.39 -6.92
CA ILE A 449 -19.18 -34.67 -8.25
C ILE A 449 -20.67 -34.34 -8.27
N GLY A 450 -21.45 -34.80 -7.26
CA GLY A 450 -22.89 -34.51 -7.20
C GLY A 450 -23.20 -33.02 -7.07
N ARG A 451 -22.42 -32.30 -6.28
CA ARG A 451 -22.55 -30.83 -6.15
C ARG A 451 -22.22 -30.13 -7.47
N ALA A 452 -21.16 -30.57 -8.16
CA ALA A 452 -20.76 -30.05 -9.44
C ALA A 452 -21.86 -30.28 -10.50
N ILE A 453 -22.47 -31.44 -10.58
CA ILE A 453 -23.60 -31.74 -11.48
C ILE A 453 -24.75 -30.75 -11.25
N ILE A 454 -25.19 -30.57 -10.00
CA ILE A 454 -26.33 -29.68 -9.69
C ILE A 454 -26.03 -28.22 -10.13
N LEU A 455 -24.83 -27.72 -9.86
CA LEU A 455 -24.48 -26.38 -10.27
C LEU A 455 -24.38 -26.25 -11.78
N TYR A 456 -23.85 -27.25 -12.47
CA TYR A 456 -23.76 -27.28 -13.92
C TYR A 456 -25.13 -27.25 -14.59
N ASP A 457 -26.06 -28.09 -14.10
CA ASP A 457 -27.45 -28.15 -14.59
C ASP A 457 -28.21 -26.84 -14.29
N ALA A 458 -27.93 -26.24 -13.12
CA ALA A 458 -28.49 -24.95 -12.77
C ALA A 458 -28.04 -23.84 -13.73
N LEU A 459 -26.78 -23.83 -14.16
CA LEU A 459 -26.27 -22.90 -15.15
C LEU A 459 -26.96 -23.08 -16.52
N GLY A 460 -27.10 -24.34 -16.97
CA GLY A 460 -27.82 -24.66 -18.20
C GLY A 460 -29.27 -24.19 -18.18
N THR A 461 -29.98 -24.42 -17.05
CA THR A 461 -31.35 -23.97 -16.87
C THR A 461 -31.47 -22.45 -16.73
N HIS A 462 -30.45 -21.79 -16.15
CA HIS A 462 -30.43 -20.32 -16.10
C HIS A 462 -30.40 -19.69 -17.48
N GLY A 463 -30.05 -20.48 -18.48
CA GLY A 463 -30.06 -20.09 -19.89
C GLY A 463 -28.74 -19.49 -20.35
N LEU A 464 -27.63 -19.92 -19.75
CA LEU A 464 -26.31 -19.54 -20.22
C LEU A 464 -26.02 -20.16 -21.58
N VAL A 465 -25.44 -19.36 -22.46
CA VAL A 465 -25.08 -19.75 -23.83
C VAL A 465 -23.63 -19.42 -24.08
N TYR A 466 -22.89 -20.41 -24.57
CA TYR A 466 -21.56 -20.18 -25.12
C TYR A 466 -21.66 -19.41 -26.45
N ASN A 467 -20.94 -18.32 -26.56
CA ASN A 467 -20.77 -17.55 -27.79
C ASN A 467 -19.35 -17.01 -27.84
N ILE A 468 -18.72 -17.10 -29.00
CA ILE A 468 -17.37 -16.57 -29.21
C ILE A 468 -17.43 -15.06 -29.11
N ASP A 469 -16.51 -14.44 -28.37
CA ASP A 469 -16.37 -13.00 -28.32
C ASP A 469 -16.03 -12.46 -29.72
N LEU A 470 -16.84 -11.50 -30.18
CA LEU A 470 -16.67 -10.89 -31.49
C LEU A 470 -15.63 -9.75 -31.48
N GLU A 471 -15.35 -9.18 -30.28
CA GLU A 471 -14.42 -8.07 -30.15
C GLU A 471 -12.98 -8.52 -29.96
N THR A 472 -12.78 -9.61 -29.24
CA THR A 472 -11.46 -10.21 -28.97
C THR A 472 -11.53 -11.73 -29.09
N PRO A 473 -11.66 -12.29 -30.33
CA PRO A 473 -11.72 -13.74 -30.46
C PRO A 473 -10.45 -14.37 -29.90
N PHE A 474 -10.57 -15.33 -29.00
CA PHE A 474 -9.43 -16.05 -28.41
C PHE A 474 -8.51 -16.67 -29.49
N LEU A 475 -9.04 -16.91 -30.70
CA LEU A 475 -8.28 -17.37 -31.86
C LEU A 475 -7.25 -16.34 -32.32
N ASP A 476 -7.56 -15.05 -32.28
CA ASP A 476 -6.64 -13.98 -32.67
C ASP A 476 -5.55 -13.74 -31.58
N ILE A 477 -5.87 -14.08 -30.31
CA ILE A 477 -4.95 -13.99 -29.19
C ILE A 477 -4.01 -15.19 -29.12
N ALA A 478 -4.38 -16.33 -29.72
CA ALA A 478 -3.58 -17.55 -29.71
C ALA A 478 -2.17 -17.37 -30.32
N ASP A 479 -1.99 -16.39 -31.17
CA ASP A 479 -0.70 -16.07 -31.81
C ASP A 479 0.07 -14.94 -31.05
N ASP A 480 -0.62 -14.15 -30.20
CA ASP A 480 -0.02 -13.06 -29.39
C ASP A 480 -0.58 -13.02 -27.97
N LYS A 481 0.12 -13.69 -27.07
CA LYS A 481 -0.24 -13.71 -25.62
C LYS A 481 -0.25 -12.34 -24.94
N SER A 482 0.35 -11.32 -25.54
CA SER A 482 0.37 -9.94 -25.02
C SER A 482 -0.88 -9.14 -25.42
N ALA A 483 -1.68 -9.61 -26.35
CA ALA A 483 -2.95 -9.01 -26.71
C ALA A 483 -3.94 -9.00 -25.52
N PHE A 484 -4.83 -8.03 -25.52
CA PHE A 484 -5.81 -7.88 -24.46
C PHE A 484 -7.08 -8.65 -24.79
N ASP A 485 -7.45 -9.52 -23.88
CA ASP A 485 -8.71 -10.25 -23.86
C ASP A 485 -9.73 -9.58 -22.94
N THR A 486 -10.99 -10.07 -22.98
CA THR A 486 -12.08 -9.53 -22.17
C THR A 486 -12.79 -10.64 -21.42
N VAL A 487 -12.62 -10.70 -20.10
CA VAL A 487 -13.24 -11.67 -19.20
C VAL A 487 -14.35 -11.00 -18.37
N LYS A 488 -15.52 -11.61 -18.32
CA LYS A 488 -16.66 -11.15 -17.51
C LYS A 488 -16.55 -11.65 -16.07
N TYR A 489 -16.88 -10.77 -15.14
CA TYR A 489 -17.07 -11.22 -13.76
C TYR A 489 -18.25 -12.20 -13.65
N PRO A 490 -18.18 -13.23 -12.78
CA PRO A 490 -19.22 -14.24 -12.61
C PRO A 490 -20.63 -13.68 -12.42
N GLY A 491 -20.77 -12.60 -11.65
CA GLY A 491 -22.06 -11.94 -11.48
C GLY A 491 -22.59 -11.29 -12.77
N ASP A 492 -21.69 -10.65 -13.56
CA ASP A 492 -22.07 -10.08 -14.86
C ASP A 492 -22.45 -11.21 -15.83
N MET A 493 -21.69 -12.33 -15.81
CA MET A 493 -21.97 -13.49 -16.65
C MET A 493 -23.34 -14.12 -16.35
N LEU A 494 -23.72 -14.26 -15.08
CA LEU A 494 -25.05 -14.71 -14.65
C LEU A 494 -26.15 -13.76 -15.13
N ARG A 495 -25.90 -12.45 -15.17
CA ARG A 495 -26.86 -11.45 -15.65
C ARG A 495 -27.01 -11.51 -17.18
N ASP A 496 -25.90 -11.51 -17.90
CA ASP A 496 -25.85 -11.34 -19.36
C ASP A 496 -26.18 -12.66 -20.10
N LYS A 497 -25.88 -13.78 -19.45
CA LYS A 497 -26.16 -15.16 -19.92
C LYS A 497 -25.43 -15.57 -21.20
N ILE A 498 -24.51 -14.77 -21.68
CA ILE A 498 -23.74 -15.01 -22.90
C ILE A 498 -22.27 -14.75 -22.58
N GLY A 499 -21.42 -15.69 -22.90
CA GLY A 499 -19.98 -15.58 -22.73
C GLY A 499 -19.22 -16.68 -23.45
N ASP A 500 -17.91 -16.56 -23.46
CA ASP A 500 -17.01 -17.51 -24.10
C ASP A 500 -16.37 -18.49 -23.09
N CYS A 501 -15.20 -19.07 -23.44
CA CYS A 501 -14.61 -20.15 -22.66
C CYS A 501 -14.07 -19.69 -21.32
N ASP A 502 -13.47 -18.51 -21.22
CA ASP A 502 -12.89 -17.97 -19.99
C ASP A 502 -13.99 -17.43 -19.03
N ASP A 503 -15.02 -16.79 -19.59
CA ASP A 503 -16.20 -16.34 -18.87
C ASP A 503 -16.90 -17.50 -18.14
N LEU A 504 -17.18 -18.59 -18.87
CA LEU A 504 -17.84 -19.78 -18.34
C LEU A 504 -16.95 -20.53 -17.34
N THR A 505 -15.65 -20.58 -17.61
CA THR A 505 -14.66 -21.22 -16.74
C THR A 505 -14.53 -20.44 -15.43
N ALA A 506 -14.42 -19.11 -15.46
CA ALA A 506 -14.35 -18.27 -14.28
C ALA A 506 -15.64 -18.34 -13.44
N LEU A 507 -16.81 -18.34 -14.10
CA LEU A 507 -18.09 -18.47 -13.42
C LEU A 507 -18.22 -19.84 -12.73
N TYR A 508 -18.02 -20.94 -13.45
CA TYR A 508 -18.19 -22.26 -12.86
C TYR A 508 -17.16 -22.54 -11.78
N GLY A 509 -15.90 -22.09 -11.98
CA GLY A 509 -14.85 -22.12 -10.97
C GLY A 509 -15.24 -21.36 -9.69
N SER A 510 -15.87 -20.19 -9.84
CA SER A 510 -16.34 -19.39 -8.70
C SER A 510 -17.45 -20.06 -7.91
N LEU A 511 -18.41 -20.70 -8.60
CA LEU A 511 -19.50 -21.44 -7.97
C LEU A 511 -18.99 -22.66 -7.18
N LEU A 512 -18.03 -23.40 -7.74
CA LEU A 512 -17.40 -24.55 -7.07
C LEU A 512 -16.56 -24.09 -5.86
N ALA A 513 -15.77 -23.04 -6.04
CA ALA A 513 -14.96 -22.45 -4.96
C ALA A 513 -15.83 -21.94 -3.81
N ASN A 514 -17.03 -21.39 -4.08
CA ASN A 514 -18.01 -21.00 -3.05
C ASN A 514 -18.44 -22.17 -2.15
N LEU A 515 -18.46 -23.39 -2.68
CA LEU A 515 -18.75 -24.60 -1.94
C LEU A 515 -17.51 -25.24 -1.30
N GLY A 516 -16.35 -24.62 -1.40
CA GLY A 516 -15.08 -25.13 -0.90
C GLY A 516 -14.47 -26.24 -1.76
N ILE A 517 -14.91 -26.38 -3.01
CA ILE A 517 -14.36 -27.34 -3.98
C ILE A 517 -13.20 -26.67 -4.70
N GLU A 518 -11.99 -27.22 -4.57
CA GLU A 518 -10.81 -26.68 -5.24
C GLU A 518 -10.90 -26.89 -6.76
N THR A 519 -10.45 -25.91 -7.53
CA THR A 519 -10.46 -25.91 -8.98
C THR A 519 -9.09 -25.59 -9.54
N MET A 520 -8.80 -26.14 -10.71
CA MET A 520 -7.68 -25.76 -11.56
C MET A 520 -8.20 -25.34 -12.93
N PHE A 521 -7.65 -24.28 -13.48
CA PHE A 521 -7.94 -23.88 -14.85
C PHE A 521 -6.90 -24.51 -15.78
N LEU A 522 -7.36 -24.90 -16.95
CA LEU A 522 -6.57 -25.60 -17.96
C LEU A 522 -6.46 -24.68 -19.17
N ASP A 523 -5.39 -23.91 -19.19
CA ASP A 523 -5.07 -22.97 -20.25
C ASP A 523 -4.35 -23.73 -21.39
N VAL A 524 -4.97 -23.78 -22.54
CA VAL A 524 -4.47 -24.49 -23.73
C VAL A 524 -4.07 -23.49 -24.80
N PHE A 525 -2.77 -23.37 -25.03
CA PHE A 525 -2.21 -22.52 -26.08
C PHE A 525 -1.50 -23.35 -27.13
N LYS A 526 -2.22 -23.68 -28.20
CA LYS A 526 -1.69 -24.32 -29.40
C LYS A 526 -1.69 -23.29 -30.55
N PRO A 527 -0.67 -23.21 -31.42
CA PRO A 527 -0.69 -22.31 -32.57
C PRO A 527 -2.00 -22.41 -33.37
N GLY A 528 -2.70 -21.27 -33.50
CA GLY A 528 -4.00 -21.20 -34.18
C GLY A 528 -5.18 -21.76 -33.38
N ALA A 529 -5.01 -22.15 -32.12
CA ALA A 529 -6.09 -22.64 -31.27
C ALA A 529 -5.81 -22.36 -29.78
N GLY A 530 -6.46 -21.33 -29.23
CA GLY A 530 -6.47 -21.08 -27.80
C GLY A 530 -7.78 -21.61 -27.17
N HIS A 531 -7.71 -22.08 -25.92
CA HIS A 531 -8.89 -22.51 -25.20
C HIS A 531 -8.61 -22.61 -23.69
N ILE A 532 -9.61 -22.27 -22.89
CA ILE A 532 -9.54 -22.49 -21.45
C ILE A 532 -10.78 -23.23 -20.95
N PHE A 533 -10.57 -24.18 -20.07
CA PHE A 533 -11.61 -24.93 -19.38
C PHE A 533 -11.10 -25.27 -17.97
N LEU A 534 -11.82 -26.07 -17.18
CA LEU A 534 -11.43 -26.32 -15.80
C LEU A 534 -11.46 -27.81 -15.42
N MET A 535 -10.79 -28.12 -14.31
CA MET A 535 -11.01 -29.34 -13.56
C MET A 535 -11.21 -29.03 -12.07
N PHE A 536 -11.97 -29.89 -11.39
CA PHE A 536 -12.25 -29.73 -9.96
C PHE A 536 -11.85 -30.97 -9.17
N ASP A 537 -11.54 -30.80 -7.88
CA ASP A 537 -11.20 -31.88 -6.97
C ASP A 537 -12.44 -32.76 -6.72
N SER A 538 -12.40 -34.03 -7.13
CA SER A 538 -13.48 -35.00 -6.89
C SER A 538 -13.70 -35.32 -5.42
N GLY A 539 -12.70 -35.03 -4.54
CA GLY A 539 -12.66 -35.47 -3.15
C GLY A 539 -12.26 -36.96 -2.99
N ILE A 540 -11.94 -37.63 -4.08
CA ILE A 540 -11.51 -39.04 -4.10
C ILE A 540 -9.98 -39.10 -3.99
N LYS A 541 -9.44 -40.06 -3.23
CA LYS A 541 -7.98 -40.23 -3.11
C LYS A 541 -7.39 -40.95 -4.31
N PRO A 542 -6.14 -40.67 -4.72
CA PRO A 542 -5.48 -41.28 -5.86
C PRO A 542 -5.43 -42.83 -5.82
N ASP A 543 -5.23 -43.40 -4.63
CA ASP A 543 -5.18 -44.84 -4.43
C ASP A 543 -6.53 -45.52 -4.65
N LYS A 544 -7.62 -44.78 -4.83
CA LYS A 544 -8.97 -45.28 -5.06
C LYS A 544 -9.49 -45.09 -6.48
N VAL A 545 -8.70 -44.50 -7.40
CA VAL A 545 -9.12 -44.22 -8.78
C VAL A 545 -9.69 -45.43 -9.48
N GLU A 546 -9.00 -46.56 -9.44
CA GLU A 546 -9.44 -47.81 -10.09
C GLU A 546 -10.75 -48.34 -9.51
N ASN A 547 -11.09 -48.00 -8.26
CA ASN A 547 -12.30 -48.40 -7.56
C ASN A 547 -13.48 -47.47 -7.78
N TYR A 548 -13.21 -46.23 -8.23
CA TYR A 548 -14.23 -45.18 -8.35
C TYR A 548 -14.45 -44.70 -9.78
N PHE A 549 -13.60 -45.08 -10.73
CA PHE A 549 -13.71 -44.69 -12.14
C PHE A 549 -13.61 -45.92 -13.05
N LEU A 550 -14.34 -45.90 -14.16
CA LEU A 550 -14.30 -46.96 -15.16
C LEU A 550 -13.01 -46.98 -15.93
N ASP A 551 -12.54 -45.81 -16.30
CA ASP A 551 -11.31 -45.54 -17.04
C ASP A 551 -10.53 -44.43 -16.34
N ALA A 552 -9.29 -44.71 -16.00
CA ALA A 552 -8.40 -43.74 -15.38
C ALA A 552 -8.12 -42.52 -16.28
N SER A 553 -8.34 -42.60 -17.59
CA SER A 553 -8.21 -41.49 -18.52
C SER A 553 -9.33 -40.45 -18.43
N GLU A 554 -10.41 -40.76 -17.72
CA GLU A 554 -11.53 -39.82 -17.46
C GLU A 554 -11.20 -38.79 -16.38
N VAL A 555 -10.11 -38.98 -15.62
CA VAL A 555 -9.69 -38.14 -14.51
C VAL A 555 -8.19 -37.83 -14.60
N VAL A 556 -7.78 -36.79 -13.86
CA VAL A 556 -6.38 -36.40 -13.77
C VAL A 556 -5.90 -36.60 -12.33
N VAL A 557 -4.83 -37.33 -12.13
CA VAL A 557 -4.15 -37.46 -10.82
C VAL A 557 -3.01 -36.48 -10.77
N LEU A 558 -3.16 -35.44 -9.94
CA LEU A 558 -2.16 -34.39 -9.81
C LEU A 558 -2.15 -33.86 -8.36
N ASN A 559 -0.97 -33.61 -7.79
CA ASN A 559 -0.79 -33.05 -6.44
C ASN A 559 -1.57 -33.82 -5.34
N ASP A 560 -1.47 -35.15 -5.37
CA ASP A 560 -2.16 -36.07 -4.42
C ASP A 560 -3.70 -35.94 -4.40
N LYS A 561 -4.29 -35.48 -5.50
CA LYS A 561 -5.73 -35.34 -5.72
C LYS A 561 -6.17 -35.94 -7.04
N VAL A 562 -7.46 -36.25 -7.12
CA VAL A 562 -8.12 -36.71 -8.33
C VAL A 562 -9.05 -35.66 -8.86
N TRP A 563 -8.73 -35.14 -10.02
CA TRP A 563 -9.42 -34.03 -10.66
C TRP A 563 -10.33 -34.51 -11.78
N VAL A 564 -11.50 -33.92 -11.90
CA VAL A 564 -12.48 -34.14 -12.96
C VAL A 564 -12.44 -32.99 -13.95
N PRO A 565 -11.93 -33.18 -15.17
CA PRO A 565 -11.92 -32.14 -16.20
C PRO A 565 -13.32 -31.90 -16.78
N ILE A 566 -13.71 -30.64 -16.93
CA ILE A 566 -15.01 -30.22 -17.44
C ILE A 566 -14.87 -29.20 -18.55
N GLU A 567 -15.48 -29.46 -19.69
CA GLU A 567 -15.64 -28.52 -20.80
C GLU A 567 -16.85 -27.61 -20.51
N ALA A 568 -16.58 -26.43 -19.90
CA ALA A 568 -17.62 -25.51 -19.45
C ALA A 568 -18.45 -24.92 -20.61
N THR A 569 -17.90 -24.87 -21.83
CA THR A 569 -18.60 -24.37 -23.03
C THR A 569 -19.77 -25.24 -23.46
N LEU A 570 -19.87 -26.45 -22.94
CA LEU A 570 -21.00 -27.36 -23.15
C LEU A 570 -22.15 -27.17 -22.18
N VAL A 571 -22.18 -26.03 -21.43
CA VAL A 571 -23.27 -25.69 -20.52
C VAL A 571 -24.65 -25.82 -21.23
N GLY A 572 -25.64 -26.43 -20.52
CA GLY A 572 -26.95 -26.76 -21.09
C GLY A 572 -27.04 -28.13 -21.78
N LYS A 573 -25.91 -28.84 -21.94
CA LYS A 573 -25.85 -30.26 -22.24
C LYS A 573 -25.60 -31.05 -20.96
N SER A 574 -25.70 -32.43 -21.06
CA SER A 574 -25.41 -33.30 -19.92
C SER A 574 -23.99 -33.06 -19.38
N PHE A 575 -23.89 -33.05 -18.05
CA PHE A 575 -22.62 -32.92 -17.33
C PHE A 575 -21.61 -34.00 -17.77
N PHE A 576 -22.08 -35.25 -17.99
CA PHE A 576 -21.22 -36.34 -18.43
C PHE A 576 -20.63 -36.09 -19.83
N SER A 577 -21.37 -35.39 -20.71
CA SER A 577 -20.85 -35.01 -22.02
C SER A 577 -19.72 -33.96 -21.85
N ALA A 578 -19.88 -32.99 -20.96
CA ALA A 578 -18.87 -32.00 -20.64
C ALA A 578 -17.62 -32.61 -20.00
N TRP A 579 -17.83 -33.57 -19.07
CA TRP A 579 -16.75 -34.33 -18.47
C TRP A 579 -15.94 -35.09 -19.50
N LYS A 580 -16.62 -35.90 -20.30
CA LYS A 580 -15.94 -36.71 -21.35
C LYS A 580 -15.12 -35.84 -22.32
N GLN A 581 -15.68 -34.71 -22.76
CA GLN A 581 -14.97 -33.82 -23.66
C GLN A 581 -13.78 -33.10 -22.96
N GLY A 582 -13.96 -32.69 -21.71
CA GLY A 582 -12.88 -32.12 -20.89
C GLY A 582 -11.71 -33.10 -20.71
N ALA A 583 -12.03 -34.39 -20.39
CA ALA A 583 -11.01 -35.40 -20.22
C ALA A 583 -10.25 -35.71 -21.53
N LEU A 584 -10.99 -35.83 -22.64
CA LEU A 584 -10.40 -36.06 -23.95
C LEU A 584 -9.45 -34.91 -24.33
N LYS A 585 -9.93 -33.67 -24.24
CA LYS A 585 -9.16 -32.48 -24.60
C LYS A 585 -7.91 -32.35 -23.71
N TYR A 586 -8.03 -32.57 -22.40
CA TYR A 586 -6.89 -32.53 -21.49
C TYR A 586 -5.82 -33.55 -21.93
N ASN A 587 -6.20 -34.82 -22.15
CA ASN A 587 -5.28 -35.88 -22.50
C ASN A 587 -4.58 -35.63 -23.85
N GLU A 588 -5.32 -35.17 -24.86
CA GLU A 588 -4.75 -34.82 -26.18
C GLU A 588 -3.75 -33.68 -26.06
N MET A 589 -4.15 -32.56 -25.42
CA MET A 589 -3.33 -31.37 -25.35
C MET A 589 -2.13 -31.56 -24.39
N LYS A 590 -2.29 -32.36 -23.34
CA LYS A 590 -1.21 -32.71 -22.42
C LYS A 590 -0.15 -33.57 -23.10
N ALA A 591 -0.55 -34.50 -23.93
CA ALA A 591 0.38 -35.32 -24.72
C ALA A 591 1.22 -34.47 -25.68
N GLU A 592 0.71 -33.35 -26.16
CA GLU A 592 1.39 -32.40 -27.04
C GLU A 592 2.13 -31.27 -26.26
N ASN A 593 2.08 -31.25 -24.94
CA ASN A 593 2.64 -30.20 -24.06
C ASN A 593 2.04 -28.81 -24.24
N TYR A 594 0.77 -28.71 -24.60
CA TYR A 594 0.06 -27.44 -24.77
C TYR A 594 -0.85 -27.07 -23.59
N VAL A 595 -0.85 -27.80 -22.47
CA VAL A 595 -1.66 -27.53 -21.29
C VAL A 595 -0.80 -26.87 -20.22
N ASN A 596 -1.26 -25.73 -19.72
CA ASN A 596 -0.79 -25.08 -18.51
C ASN A 596 -1.88 -25.24 -17.43
N GLU A 597 -1.53 -25.91 -16.31
CA GLU A 597 -2.43 -26.12 -15.18
C GLU A 597 -2.30 -24.95 -14.18
N ILE A 598 -3.32 -24.13 -14.03
CA ILE A 598 -3.39 -22.98 -13.15
C ILE A 598 -4.15 -23.38 -11.88
N SER A 599 -3.46 -23.49 -10.77
CA SER A 599 -4.10 -23.67 -9.46
C SER A 599 -4.84 -22.38 -9.08
N VAL A 600 -6.17 -22.39 -9.10
CA VAL A 600 -6.97 -21.21 -8.74
C VAL A 600 -6.66 -20.75 -7.32
N LYS A 601 -6.43 -21.69 -6.40
CA LYS A 601 -6.10 -21.41 -4.99
C LYS A 601 -4.77 -20.64 -4.85
N GLU A 602 -3.74 -21.07 -5.58
CA GLU A 602 -2.42 -20.45 -5.53
C GLU A 602 -2.41 -19.13 -6.29
N ALA A 603 -3.03 -19.10 -7.46
CA ALA A 603 -3.15 -17.87 -8.25
C ALA A 603 -3.97 -16.79 -7.54
N SER A 604 -5.08 -17.15 -6.87
CA SER A 604 -5.90 -16.20 -6.09
C SER A 604 -5.20 -15.67 -4.82
N ALA A 605 -4.17 -16.35 -4.33
CA ALA A 605 -3.37 -15.85 -3.22
C ALA A 605 -2.52 -14.64 -3.65
N LYS A 606 -2.12 -14.57 -4.92
CA LYS A 606 -1.38 -13.47 -5.52
C LYS A 606 -2.30 -12.45 -6.21
N TYR A 607 -3.20 -12.93 -7.05
CA TYR A 607 -4.15 -12.13 -7.83
C TYR A 607 -5.51 -12.15 -7.15
N ILE A 608 -5.61 -11.40 -6.05
CA ILE A 608 -6.82 -11.34 -5.23
C ILE A 608 -7.94 -10.68 -6.02
N ALA A 609 -9.08 -11.37 -6.10
CA ALA A 609 -10.27 -10.83 -6.75
C ALA A 609 -10.79 -9.58 -6.01
N GLY A 610 -11.10 -8.52 -6.77
CA GLY A 610 -11.73 -7.32 -6.22
C GLY A 610 -13.22 -7.52 -5.93
N SER A 611 -13.77 -6.68 -5.07
CA SER A 611 -15.23 -6.65 -4.86
C SER A 611 -15.92 -6.11 -6.10
N HIS A 612 -16.71 -6.95 -6.75
CA HIS A 612 -17.60 -6.57 -7.84
C HIS A 612 -19.04 -6.70 -7.37
N ILE A 613 -19.81 -5.61 -7.48
CA ILE A 613 -21.20 -5.58 -7.04
C ILE A 613 -22.11 -5.83 -8.24
N THR A 614 -22.75 -6.99 -8.28
CA THR A 614 -23.78 -7.30 -9.27
C THR A 614 -25.17 -7.10 -8.65
N PRO A 615 -26.13 -6.50 -9.36
CA PRO A 615 -27.51 -6.42 -8.89
C PRO A 615 -28.08 -7.81 -8.66
N ASP A 616 -29.04 -7.93 -7.72
CA ASP A 616 -29.73 -9.18 -7.45
C ASP A 616 -30.44 -9.74 -8.70
N LEU A 617 -30.31 -11.05 -8.93
CA LEU A 617 -30.81 -11.73 -10.12
C LEU A 617 -31.89 -12.76 -9.76
N PRO A 618 -32.86 -13.02 -10.66
CA PRO A 618 -33.78 -14.12 -10.49
C PRO A 618 -33.04 -15.45 -10.57
N MET A 619 -33.43 -16.40 -9.70
CA MET A 619 -32.91 -17.76 -9.71
C MET A 619 -33.47 -18.55 -10.91
N PRO A 620 -32.74 -19.57 -11.39
CA PRO A 620 -33.23 -20.45 -12.47
C PRO A 620 -34.52 -21.18 -12.07
N GLU A 621 -35.32 -21.51 -13.05
CA GLU A 621 -36.54 -22.29 -12.80
C GLU A 621 -36.23 -23.75 -12.38
N LEU A 622 -36.72 -24.13 -11.22
CA LEU A 622 -36.45 -25.46 -10.63
C LEU A 622 -36.94 -26.62 -11.50
N GLU A 623 -38.02 -26.43 -12.26
CA GLU A 623 -38.53 -27.47 -13.18
C GLU A 623 -37.52 -27.71 -14.32
N GLY A 624 -36.89 -26.69 -14.85
CA GLY A 624 -35.83 -26.84 -15.86
C GLY A 624 -34.64 -27.62 -15.34
N ILE A 625 -34.16 -27.28 -14.11
CA ILE A 625 -33.08 -28.04 -13.45
C ILE A 625 -33.44 -29.48 -13.26
N ASN A 626 -34.69 -29.78 -12.79
CA ASN A 626 -35.16 -31.13 -12.61
C ASN A 626 -35.10 -31.97 -13.88
N ASN A 627 -35.31 -31.35 -15.07
CA ASN A 627 -35.29 -32.09 -16.32
C ASN A 627 -33.86 -32.46 -16.75
N LEU A 628 -32.89 -31.57 -16.63
CA LEU A 628 -31.48 -31.86 -16.88
C LEU A 628 -30.94 -32.87 -15.84
N LEU A 629 -31.22 -32.61 -14.55
CA LEU A 629 -30.76 -33.42 -13.45
C LEU A 629 -31.29 -34.89 -13.51
N LYS A 630 -32.50 -35.13 -13.98
CA LYS A 630 -33.02 -36.50 -14.22
C LYS A 630 -32.14 -37.27 -15.20
N GLU A 631 -31.71 -36.67 -16.28
CA GLU A 631 -30.83 -37.31 -17.26
C GLU A 631 -29.45 -37.59 -16.65
N ASP A 632 -28.88 -36.63 -15.94
CA ASP A 632 -27.56 -36.82 -15.32
C ASP A 632 -27.60 -37.80 -14.13
N ILE A 633 -28.67 -37.82 -13.34
CA ILE A 633 -28.89 -38.88 -12.34
C ILE A 633 -28.94 -40.28 -12.98
N LYS A 634 -29.64 -40.43 -14.11
CA LYS A 634 -29.68 -41.68 -14.85
C LYS A 634 -28.30 -42.07 -15.36
N GLN A 635 -27.57 -41.16 -15.98
CA GLN A 635 -26.20 -41.41 -16.45
C GLN A 635 -25.25 -41.76 -15.31
N TYR A 636 -25.34 -41.04 -14.18
CA TYR A 636 -24.59 -41.35 -12.97
C TYR A 636 -24.93 -42.77 -12.43
N GLY A 637 -26.21 -43.12 -12.43
CA GLY A 637 -26.64 -44.45 -12.02
C GLY A 637 -26.07 -45.56 -12.90
N MET A 638 -26.08 -45.36 -14.22
CA MET A 638 -25.51 -46.32 -15.18
C MET A 638 -23.98 -46.42 -15.05
N TRP A 639 -23.33 -45.32 -14.87
CA TRP A 639 -21.88 -45.26 -14.66
C TRP A 639 -21.51 -45.98 -13.34
N LEU A 640 -22.23 -45.72 -12.27
CA LEU A 640 -22.02 -46.36 -10.98
C LEU A 640 -22.29 -47.87 -11.02
N GLU A 641 -23.36 -48.32 -11.71
CA GLU A 641 -23.68 -49.72 -11.90
C GLU A 641 -22.53 -50.46 -12.57
N GLN A 642 -21.91 -49.87 -13.61
CA GLN A 642 -20.77 -50.45 -14.27
C GLN A 642 -19.56 -50.61 -13.35
N ILE A 643 -19.31 -49.62 -12.48
CA ILE A 643 -18.24 -49.69 -11.46
C ILE A 643 -18.48 -50.80 -10.47
N VAL A 644 -19.71 -50.90 -9.96
CA VAL A 644 -20.10 -51.98 -9.04
C VAL A 644 -19.92 -53.33 -9.71
N TYR A 645 -20.42 -53.53 -10.94
CA TYR A 645 -20.21 -54.78 -11.69
C TYR A 645 -18.75 -55.12 -11.90
N LYS A 646 -17.92 -54.12 -12.26
CA LYS A 646 -16.45 -54.30 -12.43
C LYS A 646 -15.80 -54.76 -11.11
N SER A 647 -16.23 -54.20 -9.96
CA SER A 647 -15.68 -54.55 -8.63
C SER A 647 -15.94 -55.96 -8.17
N VAL A 648 -17.03 -56.59 -8.64
CA VAL A 648 -17.43 -57.96 -8.32
C VAL A 648 -17.15 -58.96 -9.46
N GLY A 649 -16.16 -58.60 -10.35
CA GLY A 649 -15.75 -59.49 -11.43
C GLY A 649 -16.73 -59.58 -12.60
N ASN A 650 -17.57 -58.60 -12.82
CA ASN A 650 -18.61 -58.53 -13.89
C ASN A 650 -19.69 -59.63 -13.82
N LYS A 651 -19.90 -60.23 -12.65
CA LYS A 651 -20.91 -61.26 -12.46
C LYS A 651 -21.51 -61.25 -11.06
N LEU A 652 -22.81 -61.15 -10.95
CA LEU A 652 -23.58 -61.34 -9.70
C LEU A 652 -24.18 -62.74 -9.70
N SER A 653 -23.57 -63.69 -8.98
CA SER A 653 -23.99 -65.11 -9.00
C SER A 653 -24.02 -65.80 -7.64
N SER A 654 -23.27 -65.21 -6.65
CA SER A 654 -23.26 -65.77 -5.28
C SER A 654 -23.80 -64.75 -4.27
N ALA A 655 -24.12 -65.23 -3.07
CA ALA A 655 -24.49 -64.32 -1.99
C ALA A 655 -23.38 -63.32 -1.63
N GLU A 656 -22.13 -63.74 -1.73
CA GLU A 656 -20.94 -62.93 -1.52
C GLU A 656 -20.84 -61.83 -2.59
N ASP A 657 -21.09 -62.16 -3.89
CA ASP A 657 -21.04 -61.13 -4.96
C ASP A 657 -22.10 -60.03 -4.69
N TYR A 658 -23.31 -60.43 -4.29
CA TYR A 658 -24.38 -59.48 -3.93
C TYR A 658 -24.07 -58.69 -2.65
N TYR A 659 -23.40 -59.28 -1.66
CA TYR A 659 -22.90 -58.57 -0.48
C TYR A 659 -21.86 -57.52 -0.86
N ASP A 660 -20.82 -57.91 -1.63
CA ASP A 660 -19.77 -56.99 -2.08
C ASP A 660 -20.33 -55.86 -2.95
N ALA A 661 -21.30 -56.13 -3.81
CA ALA A 661 -22.01 -55.11 -4.57
C ALA A 661 -22.79 -54.16 -3.65
N GLY A 662 -23.46 -54.71 -2.61
CA GLY A 662 -24.17 -53.90 -1.61
C GLY A 662 -23.22 -52.95 -0.85
N VAL A 663 -22.08 -53.47 -0.40
CA VAL A 663 -21.03 -52.65 0.25
C VAL A 663 -20.52 -51.57 -0.70
N LYS A 664 -20.30 -51.90 -1.97
CA LYS A 664 -19.85 -50.95 -2.98
C LYS A 664 -20.88 -49.83 -3.21
N TYR A 665 -22.16 -50.11 -3.29
CA TYR A 665 -23.21 -49.10 -3.37
C TYR A 665 -23.26 -48.24 -2.12
N MET A 666 -22.97 -48.74 -0.92
CA MET A 666 -22.86 -47.96 0.30
C MET A 666 -21.69 -46.96 0.25
N GLU A 667 -20.52 -47.35 -0.26
CA GLU A 667 -19.35 -46.45 -0.45
C GLU A 667 -19.73 -45.22 -1.26
N PHE A 668 -20.67 -45.37 -2.20
CA PHE A 668 -21.19 -44.27 -3.01
C PHE A 668 -22.42 -43.55 -2.40
N GLY A 669 -22.81 -43.88 -1.17
CA GLY A 669 -24.01 -43.35 -0.52
C GLY A 669 -25.34 -43.82 -1.14
N ARG A 670 -25.33 -44.84 -1.98
CA ARG A 670 -26.52 -45.41 -2.67
C ARG A 670 -27.22 -46.46 -1.79
N TYR A 671 -27.71 -46.01 -0.65
CA TYR A 671 -28.27 -46.93 0.38
C TYR A 671 -29.47 -47.71 -0.08
N LYS A 672 -30.29 -47.20 -1.01
CA LYS A 672 -31.45 -47.91 -1.55
C LYS A 672 -31.01 -49.11 -2.38
N GLU A 673 -30.07 -48.92 -3.30
CA GLU A 673 -29.52 -50.01 -4.11
C GLU A 673 -28.69 -50.98 -3.27
N ALA A 674 -27.93 -50.46 -2.32
CA ALA A 674 -27.21 -51.30 -1.36
C ALA A 674 -28.16 -52.27 -0.60
N MET A 675 -29.29 -51.77 -0.10
CA MET A 675 -30.28 -52.58 0.60
C MET A 675 -30.82 -53.66 -0.30
N GLN A 676 -31.13 -53.37 -1.58
CA GLN A 676 -31.61 -54.39 -2.54
C GLN A 676 -30.61 -55.53 -2.76
N MET A 677 -29.31 -55.15 -2.89
CA MET A 677 -28.25 -56.17 -3.06
C MET A 677 -28.06 -56.98 -1.79
N LEU A 678 -28.04 -56.34 -0.63
CA LEU A 678 -27.89 -57.01 0.67
C LEU A 678 -29.08 -57.92 0.99
N GLU A 679 -30.31 -57.47 0.71
CA GLU A 679 -31.52 -58.34 0.84
C GLU A 679 -31.45 -59.55 -0.08
N THR A 680 -30.99 -59.42 -1.31
CA THR A 680 -30.75 -60.52 -2.24
C THR A 680 -29.67 -61.45 -1.71
N SER A 681 -28.57 -60.97 -1.20
CA SER A 681 -27.49 -61.73 -0.55
C SER A 681 -28.00 -62.53 0.62
N ILE A 682 -28.82 -61.95 1.51
CA ILE A 682 -29.41 -62.62 2.68
C ILE A 682 -30.46 -63.69 2.26
N ASN A 683 -31.21 -63.39 1.21
CA ASN A 683 -32.17 -64.37 0.68
C ASN A 683 -31.48 -65.63 0.08
N MET A 684 -30.31 -65.43 -0.57
CA MET A 684 -29.50 -66.52 -1.08
C MET A 684 -28.78 -67.34 0.01
N LYS A 685 -28.34 -66.59 1.07
CA LYS A 685 -27.58 -67.11 2.22
C LYS A 685 -28.16 -66.60 3.51
N PRO A 686 -29.25 -67.27 4.07
CA PRO A 686 -29.94 -66.74 5.25
C PRO A 686 -29.09 -66.61 6.50
N VAL A 687 -27.99 -67.37 6.60
CA VAL A 687 -27.02 -67.28 7.68
C VAL A 687 -25.80 -66.54 7.13
N PHE A 688 -25.86 -65.14 7.14
CA PHE A 688 -24.82 -64.25 6.70
C PHE A 688 -24.79 -62.98 7.58
N PRO A 689 -24.21 -63.11 8.80
CA PRO A 689 -24.20 -62.04 9.79
C PRO A 689 -23.70 -60.71 9.29
N ASP A 690 -22.62 -60.74 8.48
CA ASP A 690 -22.01 -59.48 7.92
C ASP A 690 -23.01 -58.78 6.98
N ALA A 691 -23.72 -59.50 6.12
CA ALA A 691 -24.71 -58.91 5.24
C ALA A 691 -25.90 -58.33 6.03
N ILE A 692 -26.35 -59.04 7.08
CA ILE A 692 -27.44 -58.60 7.98
C ILE A 692 -27.02 -57.35 8.74
N ASN A 693 -25.80 -57.32 9.32
CA ASN A 693 -25.25 -56.15 9.99
C ASN A 693 -25.14 -54.96 9.04
N THR A 694 -24.61 -55.17 7.83
CA THR A 694 -24.46 -54.14 6.80
C THR A 694 -25.81 -53.58 6.35
N LEU A 695 -26.83 -54.39 6.27
CA LEU A 695 -28.22 -53.94 6.05
C LEU A 695 -28.69 -53.03 7.21
N GLY A 696 -28.36 -53.37 8.47
CA GLY A 696 -28.59 -52.52 9.62
C GLY A 696 -27.90 -51.16 9.49
N VAL A 697 -26.65 -51.13 8.97
CA VAL A 697 -25.93 -49.86 8.71
C VAL A 697 -26.69 -49.00 7.69
N CYS A 698 -27.22 -49.58 6.64
CA CYS A 698 -28.06 -48.86 5.66
C CYS A 698 -29.28 -48.22 6.33
N TYR A 699 -29.95 -48.93 7.26
CA TYR A 699 -31.09 -48.39 8.01
C TYR A 699 -30.65 -47.26 8.97
N THR A 700 -29.48 -47.38 9.61
CA THR A 700 -28.90 -46.30 10.42
C THR A 700 -28.66 -45.03 9.60
N LYS A 701 -28.10 -45.13 8.41
CA LYS A 701 -27.90 -44.02 7.48
C LYS A 701 -29.22 -43.42 6.97
N LYS A 702 -30.29 -44.17 6.95
CA LYS A 702 -31.66 -43.70 6.67
C LYS A 702 -32.39 -43.18 7.90
N GLU A 703 -31.73 -43.11 9.04
CA GLU A 703 -32.26 -42.65 10.33
C GLU A 703 -33.40 -43.57 10.90
N ASP A 704 -33.57 -44.78 10.35
CA ASP A 704 -34.49 -45.79 10.88
C ASP A 704 -33.75 -46.67 11.92
N TYR A 705 -33.42 -46.07 13.03
CA TYR A 705 -32.58 -46.68 14.07
C TYR A 705 -33.20 -47.91 14.71
N LEU A 706 -34.53 -47.96 14.82
CA LEU A 706 -35.20 -49.13 15.40
C LEU A 706 -35.04 -50.35 14.52
N LYS A 707 -35.23 -50.21 13.22
CA LYS A 707 -34.95 -51.30 12.29
C LYS A 707 -33.47 -51.66 12.25
N ALA A 708 -32.60 -50.67 12.27
CA ALA A 708 -31.16 -50.90 12.31
C ALA A 708 -30.79 -51.81 13.50
N ILE A 709 -31.22 -51.47 14.71
CA ILE A 709 -30.98 -52.27 15.94
C ILE A 709 -31.48 -53.69 15.75
N SER A 710 -32.69 -53.88 15.22
CA SER A 710 -33.23 -55.25 15.00
C SER A 710 -32.39 -56.09 14.06
N PHE A 711 -31.78 -55.49 13.04
CA PHE A 711 -30.86 -56.18 12.14
C PHE A 711 -29.51 -56.47 12.82
N TYR A 712 -28.98 -55.58 13.62
CA TYR A 712 -27.75 -55.80 14.39
C TYR A 712 -27.92 -56.93 15.40
N GLU A 713 -29.04 -56.97 16.13
CA GLU A 713 -29.39 -58.05 17.06
C GLU A 713 -29.51 -59.41 16.30
N LYS A 714 -30.19 -59.42 15.17
CA LYS A 714 -30.29 -60.65 14.31
C LYS A 714 -28.88 -61.08 13.80
N ALA A 715 -27.94 -60.17 13.55
CA ALA A 715 -26.58 -60.57 13.18
C ALA A 715 -25.85 -61.21 14.38
N ILE A 716 -26.05 -60.68 15.60
CA ILE A 716 -25.48 -61.20 16.84
C ILE A 716 -26.07 -62.61 17.13
N ASP A 717 -27.40 -62.80 16.95
CA ASP A 717 -28.01 -64.06 17.13
C ASP A 717 -27.43 -65.18 16.24
N GLN A 718 -26.87 -64.79 15.07
CA GLN A 718 -26.29 -65.77 14.14
C GLN A 718 -24.81 -66.01 14.38
N SER A 719 -24.05 -65.02 14.88
CA SER A 719 -22.60 -65.11 15.03
C SER A 719 -22.09 -65.07 16.47
N GLY A 720 -22.98 -64.83 17.43
CA GLY A 720 -22.61 -64.46 18.78
C GLY A 720 -22.22 -63.00 18.91
N ASP A 721 -21.84 -62.59 20.12
CA ASP A 721 -21.44 -61.19 20.42
C ASP A 721 -20.19 -60.79 19.61
N HIS A 722 -20.37 -59.76 18.80
CA HIS A 722 -19.34 -59.24 17.94
C HIS A 722 -19.18 -57.74 18.24
N ALA A 723 -17.94 -57.31 18.52
CA ALA A 723 -17.63 -55.95 18.94
C ALA A 723 -18.16 -54.90 17.96
N GLY A 724 -18.05 -55.15 16.64
CA GLY A 724 -18.52 -54.24 15.59
C GLY A 724 -20.05 -54.09 15.57
N TYR A 725 -20.79 -55.20 15.77
CA TYR A 725 -22.26 -55.17 15.76
C TYR A 725 -22.81 -54.47 17.01
N LEU A 726 -22.25 -54.76 18.20
CA LEU A 726 -22.58 -54.06 19.45
C LEU A 726 -22.26 -52.57 19.37
N LEU A 727 -21.16 -52.19 18.71
CA LEU A 727 -20.85 -50.80 18.46
C LEU A 727 -21.91 -50.12 17.59
N ASN A 728 -22.38 -50.76 16.53
CA ASN A 728 -23.42 -50.21 15.68
C ASN A 728 -24.76 -50.04 16.46
N ILE A 729 -25.09 -50.95 17.37
CA ILE A 729 -26.22 -50.78 18.30
C ILE A 729 -26.02 -49.58 19.21
N SER A 730 -24.80 -49.43 19.76
CA SER A 730 -24.47 -48.31 20.62
C SER A 730 -24.64 -46.96 19.88
N ILE A 731 -24.15 -46.89 18.64
CA ILE A 731 -24.28 -45.70 17.76
C ILE A 731 -25.77 -45.43 17.47
N ALA A 732 -26.55 -46.42 17.12
CA ALA A 732 -27.98 -46.25 16.86
C ALA A 732 -28.72 -45.71 18.08
N HIS A 733 -28.48 -46.27 19.26
CA HIS A 733 -29.06 -45.74 20.51
C HIS A 733 -28.61 -44.31 20.81
N PHE A 734 -27.33 -43.98 20.55
CA PHE A 734 -26.83 -42.64 20.73
C PHE A 734 -27.55 -41.64 19.81
N MET A 735 -27.71 -41.95 18.53
CA MET A 735 -28.42 -41.12 17.57
C MET A 735 -29.91 -40.95 17.91
N MET A 736 -30.53 -41.94 18.56
CA MET A 736 -31.88 -41.81 19.12
C MET A 736 -31.97 -40.98 20.41
N GLY A 737 -30.83 -40.52 20.98
CA GLY A 737 -30.77 -39.81 22.25
C GLY A 737 -30.82 -40.74 23.49
N ASN A 738 -30.80 -42.05 23.34
CA ASN A 738 -30.84 -43.08 24.41
C ASN A 738 -29.44 -43.30 25.01
N LYS A 739 -28.88 -42.27 25.62
CA LYS A 739 -27.48 -42.21 26.10
C LYS A 739 -27.11 -43.33 27.08
N GLY A 740 -28.04 -43.78 27.92
CA GLY A 740 -27.85 -44.89 28.89
C GLY A 740 -27.61 -46.23 28.19
N LEU A 741 -28.46 -46.57 27.24
CA LEU A 741 -28.32 -47.80 26.44
C LEU A 741 -27.11 -47.76 25.51
N ALA A 742 -26.84 -46.61 24.91
CA ALA A 742 -25.63 -46.41 24.09
C ALA A 742 -24.36 -46.70 24.90
N LYS A 743 -24.28 -46.18 26.14
CA LYS A 743 -23.14 -46.43 27.01
C LYS A 743 -23.07 -47.91 27.42
N GLN A 744 -24.19 -48.51 27.80
CA GLN A 744 -24.22 -49.90 28.18
C GLN A 744 -23.66 -50.79 27.05
N LYS A 745 -24.12 -50.59 25.83
CA LYS A 745 -23.67 -51.36 24.67
C LYS A 745 -22.20 -51.09 24.32
N TYR A 746 -21.74 -49.91 24.55
CA TYR A 746 -20.31 -49.56 24.37
C TYR A 746 -19.41 -50.20 25.45
N ASP A 747 -19.89 -50.27 26.72
CA ASP A 747 -19.19 -51.00 27.78
C ASP A 747 -19.09 -52.52 27.47
N GLU A 748 -20.08 -53.10 26.79
CA GLU A 748 -20.03 -54.48 26.25
C GLU A 748 -18.95 -54.62 25.14
N VAL A 749 -18.79 -53.62 24.27
CA VAL A 749 -17.70 -53.60 23.27
C VAL A 749 -16.33 -53.59 23.93
N ILE A 750 -16.15 -52.79 25.02
CA ILE A 750 -14.91 -52.72 25.77
C ILE A 750 -14.53 -54.09 26.37
N LEU A 751 -15.54 -54.88 26.80
CA LEU A 751 -15.33 -56.20 27.39
C LEU A 751 -14.92 -57.25 26.35
N ILE A 752 -15.37 -57.13 25.11
CA ILE A 752 -15.10 -58.08 24.01
C ILE A 752 -13.80 -57.75 23.29
N ASP A 753 -13.59 -56.48 22.97
CA ASP A 753 -12.38 -55.99 22.29
C ASP A 753 -11.92 -54.62 22.81
N PRO A 754 -11.12 -54.63 23.91
CA PRO A 754 -10.59 -53.36 24.48
C PRO A 754 -9.74 -52.52 23.53
N VAL A 755 -9.06 -53.17 22.56
CA VAL A 755 -8.19 -52.46 21.58
C VAL A 755 -9.04 -51.76 20.56
N PHE A 756 -10.07 -52.38 20.06
CA PHE A 756 -11.04 -51.77 19.15
C PHE A 756 -11.80 -50.62 19.83
N ALA A 757 -12.23 -50.81 21.08
CA ALA A 757 -12.87 -49.78 21.86
C ALA A 757 -11.93 -48.61 22.13
N GLY A 758 -10.66 -48.84 22.45
CA GLY A 758 -9.67 -47.78 22.71
C GLY A 758 -9.40 -46.87 21.49
N LYS A 759 -9.59 -47.37 20.26
CA LYS A 759 -9.51 -46.53 19.06
C LYS A 759 -10.69 -45.51 18.98
N LEU A 760 -11.81 -45.87 19.58
CA LEU A 760 -13.07 -45.10 19.56
C LEU A 760 -13.25 -44.24 20.81
N ASP A 761 -12.48 -44.47 21.88
CA ASP A 761 -12.53 -43.71 23.12
C ASP A 761 -12.34 -42.22 22.93
N LYS A 762 -11.54 -41.82 21.95
CA LYS A 762 -11.36 -40.40 21.60
C LYS A 762 -12.63 -39.76 21.05
N VAL A 763 -13.41 -40.52 20.30
CA VAL A 763 -14.69 -40.08 19.71
C VAL A 763 -15.77 -40.02 20.76
N PHE A 764 -15.93 -41.12 21.54
CA PHE A 764 -16.90 -41.18 22.63
C PHE A 764 -16.46 -40.37 23.87
N GLY A 765 -15.16 -40.16 24.09
CA GLY A 765 -14.65 -39.30 25.16
C GLY A 765 -14.93 -37.80 24.92
N ALA A 766 -14.89 -37.35 23.67
CA ALA A 766 -15.35 -36.01 23.30
C ALA A 766 -16.87 -35.88 23.45
N ALA A 767 -17.64 -36.96 23.09
CA ALA A 767 -19.07 -37.05 23.37
C ALA A 767 -19.38 -37.10 24.87
N LYS A 768 -18.55 -37.75 25.69
CA LYS A 768 -18.65 -37.78 27.14
C LYS A 768 -18.48 -36.40 27.80
N ALA A 769 -17.55 -35.59 27.33
CA ALA A 769 -17.33 -34.19 27.78
C ALA A 769 -18.51 -33.28 27.39
N SER A 770 -19.12 -33.52 26.21
CA SER A 770 -20.32 -32.84 25.72
C SER A 770 -21.58 -33.24 26.47
N LEU A 771 -21.64 -34.47 27.02
CA LEU A 771 -22.76 -34.99 27.77
C LEU A 771 -22.92 -34.37 29.17
N ALA A 772 -21.89 -33.70 29.69
CA ALA A 772 -21.93 -33.00 30.98
C ALA A 772 -22.46 -31.57 30.89
N GLY A 773 -22.67 -30.99 29.71
CA GLY A 773 -23.13 -29.61 29.53
C GLY A 773 -23.75 -29.36 28.16
N SER A 774 -25.04 -29.14 28.13
CA SER A 774 -25.91 -28.56 27.10
C SER A 774 -26.21 -29.33 25.80
N SER A 775 -27.48 -29.41 25.50
CA SER A 775 -28.10 -30.10 24.34
C SER A 775 -27.94 -29.44 22.96
N SER A 776 -27.08 -28.46 22.81
CA SER A 776 -26.93 -27.71 21.53
C SER A 776 -25.69 -28.05 20.71
N MET A 777 -24.84 -28.98 21.11
CA MET A 777 -23.59 -29.32 20.41
C MET A 777 -23.64 -30.56 19.50
N LEU A 778 -24.77 -31.28 19.42
CA LEU A 778 -24.86 -32.50 18.63
C LEU A 778 -24.88 -32.28 17.10
N GLY A 779 -25.13 -31.07 16.64
CA GLY A 779 -25.10 -30.71 15.21
C GLY A 779 -23.71 -30.30 14.65
N GLN A 780 -22.67 -30.26 15.49
CA GLN A 780 -21.35 -29.74 15.11
C GLN A 780 -20.21 -30.77 15.20
N LEU A 781 -20.46 -32.02 15.47
CA LEU A 781 -19.44 -33.07 15.35
C LEU A 781 -19.32 -33.46 13.87
N ASN A 782 -18.41 -32.78 13.18
CA ASN A 782 -17.90 -33.26 11.89
C ASN A 782 -17.03 -34.50 12.16
N ILE A 783 -17.63 -35.67 12.12
CA ILE A 783 -16.89 -36.93 12.10
C ILE A 783 -16.17 -36.94 10.74
N SER A 784 -14.85 -37.05 10.73
CA SER A 784 -14.08 -37.05 9.48
C SER A 784 -14.54 -38.23 8.62
N SER A 785 -14.60 -38.08 7.31
CA SER A 785 -14.95 -39.12 6.34
C SER A 785 -14.11 -40.39 6.51
N ASP A 786 -12.89 -40.26 7.08
CA ASP A 786 -12.00 -41.37 7.38
C ASP A 786 -12.50 -42.22 8.58
N LEU A 787 -13.16 -41.62 9.55
CA LEU A 787 -13.75 -42.33 10.69
C LEU A 787 -15.06 -42.99 10.31
N GLU A 788 -15.90 -42.33 9.48
CA GLU A 788 -17.10 -42.94 8.90
C GLU A 788 -16.73 -44.16 8.06
N SER A 789 -15.68 -44.05 7.24
CA SER A 789 -15.19 -45.16 6.43
C SER A 789 -14.58 -46.29 7.26
N GLU A 790 -14.01 -46.04 8.42
CA GLU A 790 -13.48 -47.05 9.32
C GLU A 790 -14.54 -47.67 10.22
N LEU A 791 -15.56 -46.94 10.60
CA LEU A 791 -16.74 -47.45 11.28
C LEU A 791 -17.53 -48.38 10.31
N GLU A 792 -17.64 -47.99 9.02
CA GLU A 792 -18.25 -48.83 7.99
C GLU A 792 -17.41 -50.08 7.69
N LYS A 793 -16.07 -49.98 7.64
CA LYS A 793 -15.17 -51.13 7.51
C LYS A 793 -15.13 -52.00 8.73
N GLY A 794 -15.21 -51.43 9.96
CA GLY A 794 -15.34 -52.21 11.20
C GLY A 794 -16.64 -52.98 11.28
N SER A 795 -17.73 -52.50 10.63
CA SER A 795 -19.02 -53.18 10.53
C SER A 795 -19.07 -54.23 9.43
N SER A 796 -18.29 -54.09 8.37
CA SER A 796 -18.29 -55.00 7.18
C SER A 796 -17.12 -55.99 7.13
N GLN A 797 -16.03 -55.76 7.83
CA GLN A 797 -14.87 -56.65 7.92
C GLN A 797 -14.68 -57.13 9.35
N GLY A 798 -15.55 -58.04 9.77
CA GLY A 798 -15.23 -58.86 10.91
C GLY A 798 -13.93 -59.62 10.66
N LEU A 799 -12.84 -59.27 11.33
CA LEU A 799 -11.66 -60.12 11.56
C LEU A 799 -10.54 -60.24 10.51
N VAL A 800 -10.43 -59.47 9.46
CA VAL A 800 -9.22 -59.56 8.63
C VAL A 800 -8.57 -58.22 8.40
N SER A 801 -7.46 -58.10 9.03
CA SER A 801 -6.34 -57.15 8.95
C SER A 801 -6.27 -56.08 10.01
N MET A 802 -5.85 -56.50 11.20
CA MET A 802 -5.34 -55.64 12.26
C MET A 802 -3.87 -55.19 12.02
N ASN A 803 -3.42 -55.05 10.75
CA ASN A 803 -2.05 -54.60 10.49
C ASN A 803 -1.99 -53.55 9.41
N LYS A 804 -2.54 -52.34 9.66
CA LYS A 804 -2.11 -51.13 8.94
C LYS A 804 -2.53 -49.84 9.66
N LYS A 805 -1.54 -49.15 10.19
CA LYS A 805 -1.41 -47.73 10.59
C LYS A 805 -2.48 -47.07 11.45
N PRO A 806 -2.09 -46.32 12.50
CA PRO A 806 -3.04 -45.63 13.37
C PRO A 806 -3.75 -44.49 12.64
N VAL A 807 -5.07 -44.44 12.78
CA VAL A 807 -5.93 -43.36 12.31
C VAL A 807 -5.64 -42.09 13.13
N LYS A 808 -5.27 -41.03 12.49
CA LYS A 808 -5.20 -39.69 13.10
C LYS A 808 -6.60 -39.07 13.14
N VAL A 809 -7.20 -39.02 14.30
CA VAL A 809 -8.42 -38.25 14.51
C VAL A 809 -8.02 -36.80 14.85
N GLU A 810 -8.22 -35.89 13.92
CA GLU A 810 -8.08 -34.45 14.17
C GLU A 810 -9.42 -33.91 14.68
N ILE A 811 -9.45 -33.56 15.98
CA ILE A 811 -10.55 -32.79 16.57
C ILE A 811 -10.21 -31.33 16.36
N GLN A 812 -10.90 -30.62 15.47
CA GLN A 812 -10.80 -29.16 15.38
C GLN A 812 -11.44 -28.53 16.63
N ASN A 813 -10.60 -27.92 17.48
CA ASN A 813 -11.06 -27.06 18.57
C ASN A 813 -11.65 -25.77 17.97
N ILE A 814 -12.95 -25.60 18.09
CA ILE A 814 -13.61 -24.32 17.82
C ILE A 814 -13.45 -23.45 19.06
N GLU A 815 -12.52 -22.52 19.00
CA GLU A 815 -12.39 -21.44 19.98
C GLU A 815 -13.67 -20.58 20.00
N LYS A 816 -14.21 -20.39 21.19
CA LYS A 816 -15.29 -19.45 21.48
C LYS A 816 -14.84 -18.03 21.18
N LYS A 817 -15.32 -17.44 20.08
CA LYS A 817 -15.34 -15.99 19.94
C LYS A 817 -16.54 -15.46 20.71
N GLU A 818 -16.28 -14.84 21.87
CA GLU A 818 -17.26 -14.02 22.58
C GLU A 818 -17.71 -12.86 21.69
N LEU A 819 -18.97 -12.85 21.34
CA LEU A 819 -19.66 -11.67 20.83
C LEU A 819 -19.76 -10.64 21.95
N LYS A 820 -18.88 -9.63 21.94
CA LYS A 820 -19.14 -8.38 22.66
C LYS A 820 -20.11 -7.55 21.81
N THR A 821 -21.34 -7.49 22.30
CA THR A 821 -22.30 -6.45 21.94
C THR A 821 -21.81 -5.12 22.48
N ASN A 822 -21.55 -4.16 21.57
CA ASN A 822 -21.93 -2.75 21.72
C ASN A 822 -21.94 -2.11 20.32
#